data_f48d26b5a9567c0ac9697b92cfc04898
#
_entry.id   f48d26b5a9567c0ac9697b92cfc04898
#
_cell.length_a   1.000
_cell.length_b   1.000
_cell.length_c   1.000
_cell.angle_alpha   90.00
_cell.angle_beta   90.00
_cell.angle_gamma   90.00
#
_symmetry.space_group_name_H-M   'P 1'
#
loop_
_entity.id
_entity.type
_entity.pdbx_description
1 polymer ?
#
loop_
_entity_poly.entity_id
_entity_poly.type
_entity_poly.pdbx_seq_one_letter_code
_entity_poly.pdbx_strand_id
1 'polypeptide(L)'
;MLLNRAPTLHRLGIQAFEPQLVEGKAIQIHPLVCTAFNADFDGDQMAVHLPLSAEAQAEARLLMLATNNILKPSDGKPVTMPTQDMIIGLYYLTTEKANAKGEGRAFRSPSEAIMAFDLGDLDLQAKIRLRIADGAPAPKDWTPPEGWEQGDVYVLETTLGRYLFNEATPVDYPYVNFQVGKKQVSTLVNDLAENYPKVQVATTLDALKDAGYRWATRSGLTIGIEDVVAPPQKEEILARYDRKADKLQREYDRGLITDDERRKELTEMWTEATAEVAKNMEDNFPADNPVWMMVQSGARGNPMQVRQIAGIRGLVSNTKGETIPRPIKSSYREGLSVLEYFISTHGQRKGLADTALRTADSGYLTRRLVDVAQDVIVREVDCNTDRSLWHEIGEKNAAGVVGRKHNVENTGFGRTLAEDVLDADGNVVLPALSDTSEQNIDKLVAAGITRVRIRSSLTCEAKIGVCTTCYGRSMATGKPVDVGEAIGIIAAQSIGEPGTQLTMRTFHMGGSAGQDITHGLPRVQELFEARIPKGVAPISEMEGRIRIDDTEKSRKIVVIPDDGTDEIAYPVPMRAQLLVTDDDHVKVGQQLIQGAINPHEVLRIQGPRAVQQHLVSEVQEVYKSQGVSIHDKHIEIIVRQMLKRVNILESGDTELLPGEMVERPKFERINRRVVSEGGQPAAGRPVLLGITKASLATESWLSAASFQETTRVLTENAIHGKSDPLLGLKENVIIGKLIPAGTGIPQYRNIRVEPTEEAKASMYSVSGYEEPSEYTFGQGSGEAVPLEEYDFGPYNR
;
A
#
# COMPACT_ATOMS: atom_id res chain seq x y z
N MET A 1 7.63 -26.96 4.35
CA MET A 1 6.90 -26.93 3.06
C MET A 1 6.66 -25.50 2.63
N LEU A 2 6.77 -25.23 1.32
CA LEU A 2 6.40 -23.93 0.76
C LEU A 2 5.04 -24.04 0.10
N LEU A 3 4.15 -23.09 0.36
CA LEU A 3 2.85 -22.95 -0.31
C LEU A 3 2.85 -21.70 -1.17
N ASN A 4 2.34 -21.81 -2.39
CA ASN A 4 2.19 -20.71 -3.34
C ASN A 4 0.79 -20.68 -3.93
N ARG A 5 0.17 -19.50 -3.97
CA ARG A 5 -1.08 -19.27 -4.69
C ARG A 5 -0.84 -18.37 -5.89
N ALA A 6 -1.26 -18.81 -7.07
CA ALA A 6 -1.29 -17.98 -8.27
C ALA A 6 -2.57 -17.09 -8.28
N PRO A 7 -2.47 -15.81 -8.72
CA PRO A 7 -1.26 -15.11 -9.15
C PRO A 7 -0.39 -14.65 -7.97
N THR A 8 0.93 -14.83 -8.07
CA THR A 8 1.88 -14.37 -7.05
C THR A 8 2.18 -12.89 -7.29
N LEU A 9 1.42 -12.01 -6.63
CA LEU A 9 1.52 -10.56 -6.84
C LEU A 9 2.71 -9.94 -6.08
N HIS A 10 3.04 -10.51 -4.91
CA HIS A 10 4.14 -10.05 -4.06
C HIS A 10 4.80 -11.25 -3.36
N ARG A 11 5.94 -11.01 -2.72
CA ARG A 11 6.72 -12.07 -2.05
C ARG A 11 5.94 -12.85 -0.98
N LEU A 12 4.89 -12.27 -0.38
CA LEU A 12 4.05 -12.93 0.61
C LEU A 12 3.07 -13.97 -0.02
N GLY A 13 2.99 -14.03 -1.34
CA GLY A 13 2.28 -15.09 -2.07
C GLY A 13 2.99 -16.44 -2.06
N ILE A 14 4.21 -16.52 -1.48
CA ILE A 14 4.96 -17.75 -1.23
C ILE A 14 5.42 -17.71 0.22
N GLN A 15 4.94 -18.64 1.04
CA GLN A 15 5.32 -18.73 2.46
C GLN A 15 5.65 -20.18 2.84
N ALA A 16 6.49 -20.33 3.85
CA ALA A 16 6.85 -21.60 4.43
C ALA A 16 5.98 -21.93 5.65
N PHE A 17 5.66 -23.19 5.80
CA PHE A 17 4.87 -23.73 6.91
C PHE A 17 5.46 -25.05 7.39
N GLU A 18 5.31 -25.34 8.67
CA GLU A 18 5.53 -26.67 9.23
C GLU A 18 4.27 -27.50 9.03
N PRO A 19 4.34 -28.65 8.33
CA PRO A 19 3.17 -29.44 8.01
C PRO A 19 2.71 -30.28 9.22
N GLN A 20 1.40 -30.35 9.40
CA GLN A 20 0.75 -31.33 10.26
C GLN A 20 -0.14 -32.23 9.44
N LEU A 21 -0.12 -33.54 9.74
CA LEU A 21 -0.97 -34.51 9.05
C LEU A 21 -2.39 -34.44 9.61
N VAL A 22 -3.35 -34.27 8.69
CA VAL A 22 -4.79 -34.22 9.01
C VAL A 22 -5.52 -35.18 8.07
N GLU A 23 -6.65 -35.68 8.52
CA GLU A 23 -7.54 -36.47 7.67
C GLU A 23 -8.24 -35.57 6.64
N GLY A 24 -8.45 -36.11 5.43
CA GLY A 24 -9.10 -35.39 4.33
C GLY A 24 -8.17 -35.11 3.15
N LYS A 25 -8.73 -34.50 2.09
CA LYS A 25 -8.02 -34.22 0.84
C LYS A 25 -7.69 -32.73 0.64
N ALA A 26 -8.18 -31.86 1.52
CA ALA A 26 -7.98 -30.42 1.43
C ALA A 26 -6.80 -29.99 2.29
N ILE A 27 -6.03 -29.01 1.78
CA ILE A 27 -4.99 -28.33 2.53
C ILE A 27 -5.68 -27.33 3.47
N GLN A 28 -5.40 -27.42 4.77
CA GLN A 28 -5.87 -26.46 5.76
C GLN A 28 -4.76 -25.43 6.00
N ILE A 29 -5.08 -24.15 5.88
CA ILE A 29 -4.13 -23.05 6.13
C ILE A 29 -4.60 -22.20 7.30
N HIS A 30 -3.66 -21.55 7.97
CA HIS A 30 -3.96 -20.67 9.08
C HIS A 30 -4.77 -19.44 8.61
N PRO A 31 -5.88 -19.06 9.26
CA PRO A 31 -6.75 -17.96 8.81
C PRO A 31 -6.05 -16.62 8.62
N LEU A 32 -5.05 -16.31 9.45
CA LEU A 32 -4.34 -15.03 9.40
C LEU A 32 -3.47 -14.86 8.13
N VAL A 33 -3.10 -15.94 7.43
CA VAL A 33 -2.32 -15.86 6.19
C VAL A 33 -3.19 -15.70 4.94
N CYS A 34 -4.50 -15.86 5.04
CA CYS A 34 -5.42 -15.72 3.90
C CYS A 34 -5.30 -14.36 3.22
N THR A 35 -5.13 -13.28 3.98
CA THR A 35 -4.96 -11.92 3.45
C THR A 35 -3.67 -11.80 2.64
N ALA A 36 -2.57 -12.40 3.10
CA ALA A 36 -1.27 -12.36 2.42
C ALA A 36 -1.30 -13.12 1.09
N PHE A 37 -1.97 -14.27 1.03
CA PHE A 37 -2.17 -15.03 -0.20
C PHE A 37 -3.29 -14.48 -1.09
N ASN A 38 -4.12 -13.58 -0.59
CA ASN A 38 -5.40 -13.20 -1.18
C ASN A 38 -6.26 -14.44 -1.48
N ALA A 39 -6.25 -15.42 -0.55
CA ALA A 39 -6.93 -16.70 -0.68
C ALA A 39 -8.25 -16.70 0.08
N ASP A 40 -9.24 -17.39 -0.51
CA ASP A 40 -10.49 -17.73 0.15
C ASP A 40 -10.74 -19.26 0.01
N PHE A 41 -11.80 -19.75 0.59
CA PHE A 41 -12.06 -21.19 0.66
C PHE A 41 -13.20 -21.61 -0.27
N ASP A 42 -13.33 -20.96 -1.43
CA ASP A 42 -14.35 -21.24 -2.46
C ASP A 42 -13.89 -22.27 -3.52
N GLY A 43 -12.71 -22.86 -3.34
CA GLY A 43 -12.11 -23.81 -4.27
C GLY A 43 -10.75 -23.40 -4.80
N ASP A 44 -10.09 -22.41 -4.16
CA ASP A 44 -8.73 -22.00 -4.50
C ASP A 44 -7.75 -23.18 -4.44
N GLN A 45 -6.78 -23.19 -5.36
CA GLN A 45 -5.70 -24.17 -5.42
C GLN A 45 -4.37 -23.51 -5.06
N MET A 46 -3.48 -24.29 -4.45
CA MET A 46 -2.12 -23.87 -4.13
C MET A 46 -1.10 -24.89 -4.65
N ALA A 47 0.06 -24.38 -5.10
CA ALA A 47 1.22 -25.20 -5.40
C ALA A 47 1.99 -25.48 -4.12
N VAL A 48 2.46 -26.73 -3.96
CA VAL A 48 3.24 -27.20 -2.82
C VAL A 48 4.66 -27.50 -3.29
N HIS A 49 5.66 -26.95 -2.58
CA HIS A 49 7.07 -27.19 -2.86
C HIS A 49 7.78 -27.70 -1.60
N LEU A 50 8.60 -28.71 -1.74
CA LEU A 50 9.39 -29.28 -0.65
C LEU A 50 10.87 -28.88 -0.81
N PRO A 51 11.45 -28.12 0.14
CA PRO A 51 12.90 -27.87 0.15
C PRO A 51 13.66 -29.19 0.40
N LEU A 52 14.59 -29.54 -0.50
CA LEU A 52 15.32 -30.81 -0.43
C LEU A 52 16.67 -30.67 0.25
N SER A 53 17.41 -29.59 0.00
CA SER A 53 18.74 -29.39 0.61
C SER A 53 18.64 -28.76 2.00
N ALA A 54 19.69 -28.96 2.82
CA ALA A 54 19.78 -28.37 4.15
C ALA A 54 19.77 -26.84 4.09
N GLU A 55 20.44 -26.26 3.10
CA GLU A 55 20.48 -24.82 2.86
C GLU A 55 19.08 -24.29 2.50
N ALA A 56 18.35 -24.97 1.60
CA ALA A 56 16.99 -24.58 1.22
C ALA A 56 16.03 -24.69 2.41
N GLN A 57 16.18 -25.70 3.26
CA GLN A 57 15.40 -25.83 4.51
C GLN A 57 15.70 -24.71 5.50
N ALA A 58 16.97 -24.34 5.65
CA ALA A 58 17.37 -23.21 6.51
C ALA A 58 16.81 -21.89 5.99
N GLU A 59 16.92 -21.61 4.70
CA GLU A 59 16.34 -20.41 4.07
C GLU A 59 14.82 -20.37 4.25
N ALA A 60 14.13 -21.50 4.05
CA ALA A 60 12.68 -21.59 4.25
C ALA A 60 12.29 -21.25 5.71
N ARG A 61 13.02 -21.75 6.70
CA ARG A 61 12.75 -21.49 8.12
C ARG A 61 13.10 -20.07 8.55
N LEU A 62 14.22 -19.54 8.12
CA LEU A 62 14.73 -18.24 8.59
C LEU A 62 14.08 -17.07 7.86
N LEU A 63 13.82 -17.20 6.54
CA LEU A 63 13.37 -16.11 5.68
C LEU A 63 11.90 -16.20 5.26
N MET A 64 11.40 -17.42 4.97
CA MET A 64 10.10 -17.61 4.34
C MET A 64 9.00 -18.08 5.30
N LEU A 65 9.33 -18.42 6.56
CA LEU A 65 8.31 -18.88 7.51
C LEU A 65 7.25 -17.78 7.73
N ALA A 66 5.98 -18.16 7.76
CA ALA A 66 4.86 -17.24 7.87
C ALA A 66 4.96 -16.31 9.11
N THR A 67 5.46 -16.82 10.23
CA THR A 67 5.70 -16.06 11.48
C THR A 67 6.77 -14.97 11.33
N ASN A 68 7.65 -15.05 10.34
CA ASN A 68 8.67 -14.05 10.07
C ASN A 68 8.19 -12.93 9.14
N ASN A 69 7.06 -13.13 8.44
CA ASN A 69 6.53 -12.23 7.43
C ASN A 69 5.20 -11.62 7.87
N ILE A 70 5.21 -10.91 9.00
CA ILE A 70 4.03 -10.27 9.60
C ILE A 70 3.71 -8.95 8.94
N LEU A 71 4.73 -8.16 8.53
CA LEU A 71 4.60 -6.83 7.97
C LEU A 71 4.58 -6.83 6.44
N LYS A 72 3.80 -5.91 5.87
CA LYS A 72 3.78 -5.68 4.41
C LYS A 72 5.04 -4.94 3.97
N PRO A 73 5.67 -5.35 2.86
CA PRO A 73 6.78 -4.61 2.30
C PRO A 73 6.39 -3.27 1.67
N SER A 74 5.10 -3.03 1.38
CA SER A 74 4.62 -1.80 0.74
C SER A 74 4.56 -0.58 1.67
N ASP A 75 4.07 -0.76 2.90
CA ASP A 75 3.83 0.33 3.86
C ASP A 75 4.33 0.02 5.28
N GLY A 76 4.80 -1.20 5.55
CA GLY A 76 5.24 -1.63 6.86
C GLY A 76 4.12 -1.96 7.84
N LYS A 77 2.85 -1.88 7.42
CA LYS A 77 1.71 -2.23 8.27
C LYS A 77 1.52 -3.76 8.34
N PRO A 78 0.93 -4.28 9.42
CA PRO A 78 0.68 -5.71 9.53
C PRO A 78 -0.22 -6.24 8.41
N VAL A 79 0.17 -7.36 7.80
CA VAL A 79 -0.66 -8.12 6.86
C VAL A 79 -1.38 -9.26 7.56
N THR A 80 -0.71 -9.90 8.52
CA THR A 80 -1.26 -10.97 9.36
C THR A 80 -1.95 -10.35 10.57
N MET A 81 -3.24 -10.14 10.47
CA MET A 81 -4.05 -9.57 11.55
C MET A 81 -5.44 -10.22 11.57
N PRO A 82 -6.10 -10.27 12.73
CA PRO A 82 -7.49 -10.70 12.81
C PRO A 82 -8.39 -9.94 11.82
N THR A 83 -9.30 -10.65 11.15
CA THR A 83 -10.23 -10.10 10.16
C THR A 83 -11.61 -10.73 10.32
N GLN A 84 -12.62 -10.11 9.70
CA GLN A 84 -13.98 -10.65 9.64
C GLN A 84 -14.54 -11.10 11.01
N ASP A 85 -14.87 -12.37 11.19
CA ASP A 85 -15.47 -12.91 12.40
C ASP A 85 -14.60 -12.74 13.63
N MET A 86 -13.28 -12.80 13.47
CA MET A 86 -12.36 -12.54 14.60
C MET A 86 -12.51 -11.10 15.11
N ILE A 87 -12.63 -10.13 14.19
CA ILE A 87 -12.85 -8.72 14.58
C ILE A 87 -14.22 -8.53 15.22
N ILE A 88 -15.27 -9.17 14.71
CA ILE A 88 -16.61 -9.12 15.31
C ILE A 88 -16.58 -9.64 16.75
N GLY A 89 -15.91 -10.77 16.98
CA GLY A 89 -15.78 -11.35 18.31
C GLY A 89 -15.02 -10.45 19.27
N LEU A 90 -13.89 -9.87 18.84
CA LEU A 90 -13.12 -8.93 19.68
C LEU A 90 -13.88 -7.62 19.93
N TYR A 91 -14.61 -7.13 18.93
CA TYR A 91 -15.46 -5.94 19.08
C TYR A 91 -16.59 -6.19 20.09
N TYR A 92 -17.32 -7.31 19.95
CA TYR A 92 -18.36 -7.71 20.88
C TYR A 92 -17.84 -7.86 22.31
N LEU A 93 -16.66 -8.48 22.48
CA LEU A 93 -16.00 -8.67 23.75
C LEU A 93 -15.68 -7.35 24.47
N THR A 94 -15.22 -6.33 23.70
CA THR A 94 -14.73 -5.07 24.25
C THR A 94 -15.76 -3.94 24.27
N THR A 95 -16.97 -4.19 23.73
CA THR A 95 -18.09 -3.23 23.75
C THR A 95 -18.56 -2.99 25.17
N GLU A 96 -18.98 -1.75 25.47
CA GLU A 96 -19.60 -1.33 26.72
C GLU A 96 -21.10 -1.12 26.50
N LYS A 97 -21.93 -1.71 27.35
CA LYS A 97 -23.39 -1.57 27.29
C LYS A 97 -23.91 -0.91 28.55
N ALA A 98 -24.57 0.23 28.39
CA ALA A 98 -25.21 0.93 29.50
C ALA A 98 -26.42 0.15 30.01
N ASN A 99 -26.65 0.22 31.30
CA ASN A 99 -27.75 -0.48 32.01
C ASN A 99 -27.68 -2.01 31.94
N ALA A 100 -26.47 -2.57 31.74
CA ALA A 100 -26.26 -4.02 31.76
C ALA A 100 -26.32 -4.57 33.20
N LYS A 101 -26.69 -5.86 33.34
CA LYS A 101 -26.77 -6.52 34.64
C LYS A 101 -25.42 -6.49 35.37
N GLY A 102 -25.38 -5.97 36.59
CA GLY A 102 -24.17 -5.86 37.40
C GLY A 102 -23.34 -4.60 37.18
N GLU A 103 -23.86 -3.59 36.45
CA GLU A 103 -23.18 -2.30 36.27
C GLU A 103 -22.88 -1.63 37.63
N GLY A 104 -21.69 -1.02 37.69
CA GLY A 104 -21.22 -0.29 38.88
C GLY A 104 -20.70 -1.12 40.04
N ARG A 105 -20.76 -2.46 39.95
CA ARG A 105 -20.19 -3.36 40.98
C ARG A 105 -18.66 -3.26 41.00
N ALA A 106 -18.11 -3.38 42.23
CA ALA A 106 -16.67 -3.44 42.43
C ALA A 106 -16.24 -4.86 42.80
N PHE A 107 -15.19 -5.34 42.11
CA PHE A 107 -14.64 -6.69 42.35
C PHE A 107 -13.19 -6.57 42.83
N ARG A 108 -12.86 -7.44 43.83
CA ARG A 108 -11.52 -7.46 44.42
C ARG A 108 -10.50 -8.16 43.54
N SER A 109 -10.95 -9.11 42.72
CA SER A 109 -10.10 -9.84 41.79
C SER A 109 -10.83 -10.14 40.46
N PRO A 110 -10.10 -10.35 39.36
CA PRO A 110 -10.72 -10.78 38.12
C PRO A 110 -11.45 -12.12 38.21
N SER A 111 -10.94 -13.06 39.02
CA SER A 111 -11.57 -14.35 39.25
C SER A 111 -12.96 -14.22 39.89
N GLU A 112 -13.15 -13.26 40.81
CA GLU A 112 -14.45 -12.96 41.38
C GLU A 112 -15.46 -12.45 40.35
N ALA A 113 -14.99 -11.57 39.43
CA ALA A 113 -15.81 -11.08 38.34
C ALA A 113 -16.20 -12.19 37.36
N ILE A 114 -15.27 -13.12 37.05
CA ILE A 114 -15.55 -14.31 36.21
C ILE A 114 -16.58 -15.21 36.87
N MET A 115 -16.46 -15.46 38.15
CA MET A 115 -17.46 -16.24 38.91
C MET A 115 -18.86 -15.59 38.88
N ALA A 116 -18.93 -14.26 39.04
CA ALA A 116 -20.18 -13.50 38.94
C ALA A 116 -20.80 -13.59 37.54
N PHE A 117 -19.97 -13.60 36.51
CA PHE A 117 -20.39 -13.80 35.13
C PHE A 117 -20.92 -15.23 34.89
N ASP A 118 -20.23 -16.26 35.37
CA ASP A 118 -20.64 -17.67 35.22
C ASP A 118 -21.93 -17.95 35.96
N LEU A 119 -22.18 -17.31 37.11
CA LEU A 119 -23.44 -17.35 37.86
C LEU A 119 -24.57 -16.55 37.18
N GLY A 120 -24.27 -15.78 36.14
CA GLY A 120 -25.24 -14.94 35.45
C GLY A 120 -25.62 -13.67 36.21
N ASP A 121 -24.85 -13.24 37.21
CA ASP A 121 -25.07 -12.02 37.99
C ASP A 121 -24.37 -10.77 37.39
N LEU A 122 -23.50 -10.99 36.45
CA LEU A 122 -22.76 -9.95 35.74
C LEU A 122 -22.83 -10.20 34.25
N ASP A 123 -23.11 -9.16 33.47
CA ASP A 123 -22.97 -9.18 32.02
C ASP A 123 -21.53 -8.89 31.59
N LEU A 124 -21.09 -9.51 30.49
CA LEU A 124 -19.76 -9.36 29.95
C LEU A 124 -19.39 -7.89 29.64
N GLN A 125 -20.38 -7.12 29.15
CA GLN A 125 -20.27 -5.75 28.66
C GLN A 125 -20.62 -4.70 29.72
N ALA A 126 -20.94 -5.15 30.97
CA ALA A 126 -21.28 -4.25 32.06
C ALA A 126 -20.03 -3.47 32.53
N LYS A 127 -20.19 -2.18 32.78
CA LYS A 127 -19.15 -1.34 33.35
C LYS A 127 -18.97 -1.67 34.85
N ILE A 128 -17.78 -2.11 35.23
CA ILE A 128 -17.42 -2.55 36.59
C ILE A 128 -16.16 -1.84 37.06
N ARG A 129 -15.95 -1.83 38.37
CA ARG A 129 -14.69 -1.44 38.97
C ARG A 129 -13.90 -2.69 39.34
N LEU A 130 -12.76 -2.85 38.67
CA LEU A 130 -11.92 -4.03 38.85
C LEU A 130 -10.60 -3.61 39.47
N ARG A 131 -10.21 -4.32 40.55
CA ARG A 131 -8.86 -4.22 41.10
C ARG A 131 -7.93 -5.11 40.31
N ILE A 132 -6.95 -4.50 39.65
CA ILE A 132 -5.94 -5.20 38.87
C ILE A 132 -4.72 -5.46 39.73
N ALA A 133 -4.17 -6.68 39.62
CA ALA A 133 -3.10 -7.19 40.46
C ALA A 133 -1.77 -6.44 40.23
N ASP A 134 -0.87 -6.61 41.22
CA ASP A 134 0.47 -6.06 41.23
C ASP A 134 1.23 -6.41 39.94
N GLY A 135 1.87 -5.44 39.28
CA GLY A 135 2.75 -5.63 38.12
C GLY A 135 2.10 -5.55 36.76
N ALA A 136 0.78 -5.44 36.64
CA ALA A 136 0.14 -5.21 35.36
C ALA A 136 0.28 -3.74 34.92
N PRO A 137 0.77 -3.45 33.71
CA PRO A 137 0.94 -2.06 33.27
C PRO A 137 -0.41 -1.37 33.10
N ALA A 138 -0.45 -0.10 33.55
CA ALA A 138 -1.65 0.73 33.46
C ALA A 138 -1.96 1.14 32.00
N PRO A 139 -3.22 1.52 31.70
CA PRO A 139 -3.57 2.07 30.39
C PRO A 139 -2.75 3.32 30.07
N LYS A 140 -2.40 3.53 28.79
CA LYS A 140 -1.64 4.73 28.35
C LYS A 140 -2.32 6.05 28.73
N ASP A 141 -3.65 6.09 28.72
CA ASP A 141 -4.46 7.30 28.97
C ASP A 141 -4.93 7.43 30.43
N TRP A 142 -4.46 6.57 31.32
CA TRP A 142 -4.86 6.58 32.72
C TRP A 142 -3.99 7.55 33.51
N THR A 143 -4.63 8.46 34.25
CA THR A 143 -3.96 9.38 35.18
C THR A 143 -3.75 8.72 36.54
N PRO A 144 -2.52 8.42 36.93
CA PRO A 144 -2.27 7.78 38.21
C PRO A 144 -2.63 8.73 39.38
N PRO A 145 -3.18 8.21 40.50
CA PRO A 145 -3.33 8.97 41.72
C PRO A 145 -1.97 9.36 42.33
N GLU A 146 -1.95 10.42 43.16
CA GLU A 146 -0.72 10.87 43.81
C GLU A 146 -0.07 9.73 44.62
N GLY A 147 1.21 9.46 44.37
CA GLY A 147 2.00 8.44 45.06
C GLY A 147 1.91 7.03 44.48
N TRP A 148 1.28 6.82 43.31
CA TRP A 148 1.28 5.54 42.63
C TRP A 148 2.59 5.36 41.85
N GLU A 149 3.23 4.20 42.01
CA GLU A 149 4.39 3.79 41.23
C GLU A 149 4.01 2.66 40.25
N GLN A 150 4.75 2.59 39.14
CA GLN A 150 4.49 1.55 38.12
C GLN A 150 4.72 0.14 38.71
N GLY A 151 3.65 -0.63 38.81
CA GLY A 151 3.65 -1.95 39.43
C GLY A 151 2.76 -2.05 40.66
N ASP A 152 2.26 -0.93 41.20
CA ASP A 152 1.30 -0.93 42.28
C ASP A 152 -0.10 -1.36 41.83
N VAL A 153 -0.88 -1.86 42.77
CA VAL A 153 -2.29 -2.23 42.57
C VAL A 153 -3.11 -0.98 42.27
N TYR A 154 -3.90 -1.04 41.19
CA TYR A 154 -4.81 0.04 40.83
C TYR A 154 -6.25 -0.46 40.60
N VAL A 155 -7.21 0.42 40.79
CA VAL A 155 -8.63 0.15 40.49
C VAL A 155 -8.98 0.85 39.18
N LEU A 156 -9.48 0.07 38.23
CA LEU A 156 -9.85 0.56 36.91
C LEU A 156 -11.35 0.40 36.68
N GLU A 157 -11.98 1.43 36.10
CA GLU A 157 -13.32 1.30 35.54
C GLU A 157 -13.18 0.67 34.14
N THR A 158 -13.65 -0.57 34.00
CA THR A 158 -13.52 -1.37 32.79
C THR A 158 -14.70 -2.32 32.65
N THR A 159 -14.67 -3.22 31.67
CA THR A 159 -15.61 -4.33 31.54
C THR A 159 -14.88 -5.66 31.70
N LEU A 160 -15.60 -6.72 32.11
CA LEU A 160 -15.02 -8.05 32.16
C LEU A 160 -14.48 -8.50 30.79
N GLY A 161 -15.17 -8.13 29.73
CA GLY A 161 -14.73 -8.46 28.37
C GLY A 161 -13.38 -7.81 28.00
N ARG A 162 -13.12 -6.56 28.40
CA ARG A 162 -11.81 -5.92 28.18
C ARG A 162 -10.71 -6.61 28.99
N TYR A 163 -11.00 -7.07 30.17
CA TYR A 163 -10.04 -7.86 30.95
C TYR A 163 -9.66 -9.15 30.21
N LEU A 164 -10.65 -9.92 29.74
CA LEU A 164 -10.42 -11.15 28.97
C LEU A 164 -9.69 -10.90 27.64
N PHE A 165 -9.87 -9.73 27.04
CA PHE A 165 -9.07 -9.31 25.87
C PHE A 165 -7.60 -9.12 26.22
N ASN A 166 -7.31 -8.47 27.37
CA ASN A 166 -5.94 -8.24 27.81
C ASN A 166 -5.22 -9.53 28.25
N GLU A 167 -5.92 -10.59 28.58
CA GLU A 167 -5.30 -11.92 28.77
C GLU A 167 -4.68 -12.50 27.49
N ALA A 168 -5.17 -12.08 26.31
CA ALA A 168 -4.62 -12.50 25.03
C ALA A 168 -3.40 -11.64 24.59
N THR A 169 -3.12 -10.54 25.27
CA THR A 169 -1.95 -9.67 25.00
C THR A 169 -0.76 -10.06 25.90
N PRO A 170 0.48 -9.70 25.53
CA PRO A 170 1.63 -9.91 26.43
C PRO A 170 1.45 -9.21 27.77
N VAL A 171 1.98 -9.82 28.84
CA VAL A 171 1.82 -9.31 30.23
C VAL A 171 2.38 -7.89 30.40
N ASP A 172 3.43 -7.55 29.65
CA ASP A 172 4.09 -6.23 29.72
C ASP A 172 3.43 -5.18 28.81
N TYR A 173 2.37 -5.55 28.07
CA TYR A 173 1.68 -4.61 27.18
C TYR A 173 0.72 -3.72 27.97
N PRO A 174 0.66 -2.41 27.69
CA PRO A 174 -0.27 -1.49 28.36
C PRO A 174 -1.71 -1.96 28.26
N TYR A 175 -2.45 -1.89 29.39
CA TYR A 175 -3.83 -2.37 29.45
C TYR A 175 -4.73 -1.63 28.45
N VAL A 176 -5.42 -2.36 27.59
CA VAL A 176 -6.35 -1.84 26.58
C VAL A 176 -7.73 -1.65 27.20
N ASN A 177 -8.15 -0.40 27.42
CA ASN A 177 -9.43 -0.04 28.05
C ASN A 177 -10.39 0.70 27.11
N PHE A 178 -10.36 0.38 25.85
CA PHE A 178 -11.27 0.95 24.83
C PHE A 178 -11.87 -0.16 23.98
N GLN A 179 -12.88 0.20 23.21
CA GLN A 179 -13.52 -0.71 22.26
C GLN A 179 -12.59 -1.03 21.10
N VAL A 180 -12.39 -2.30 20.80
CA VAL A 180 -11.41 -2.80 19.84
C VAL A 180 -12.07 -3.15 18.51
N GLY A 181 -11.86 -2.33 17.48
CA GLY A 181 -12.22 -2.63 16.09
C GLY A 181 -10.98 -2.90 15.24
N LYS A 182 -11.17 -3.01 13.93
CA LYS A 182 -10.09 -3.34 12.97
C LYS A 182 -8.91 -2.36 13.03
N LYS A 183 -9.18 -1.06 13.18
CA LYS A 183 -8.12 -0.02 13.24
C LYS A 183 -7.27 -0.19 14.50
N GLN A 184 -7.92 -0.39 15.63
CA GLN A 184 -7.25 -0.56 16.93
C GLN A 184 -6.42 -1.85 16.96
N VAL A 185 -6.95 -2.96 16.41
CA VAL A 185 -6.17 -4.20 16.27
C VAL A 185 -4.95 -3.98 15.38
N SER A 186 -5.10 -3.25 14.29
CA SER A 186 -3.96 -2.95 13.40
C SER A 186 -2.86 -2.15 14.12
N THR A 187 -3.24 -1.14 14.90
CA THR A 187 -2.28 -0.36 15.72
C THR A 187 -1.62 -1.24 16.77
N LEU A 188 -2.40 -2.07 17.47
CA LEU A 188 -1.88 -3.00 18.49
C LEU A 188 -0.86 -3.98 17.88
N VAL A 189 -1.19 -4.60 16.75
CA VAL A 189 -0.28 -5.55 16.09
C VAL A 189 0.97 -4.85 15.57
N ASN A 190 0.86 -3.59 15.12
CA ASN A 190 2.01 -2.79 14.71
C ASN A 190 2.94 -2.52 15.90
N ASP A 191 2.38 -2.05 17.03
CA ASP A 191 3.13 -1.83 18.28
C ASP A 191 3.83 -3.11 18.75
N LEU A 192 3.15 -4.27 18.66
CA LEU A 192 3.72 -5.57 19.01
C LEU A 192 4.88 -5.95 18.07
N ALA A 193 4.71 -5.74 16.77
CA ALA A 193 5.72 -6.08 15.78
C ALA A 193 7.00 -5.23 15.89
N GLU A 194 6.88 -3.99 16.41
CA GLU A 194 8.03 -3.11 16.65
C GLU A 194 8.78 -3.42 17.94
N ASN A 195 8.05 -3.73 19.03
CA ASN A 195 8.62 -3.78 20.37
C ASN A 195 8.91 -5.20 20.88
N TYR A 196 8.28 -6.23 20.30
CA TYR A 196 8.35 -7.61 20.83
C TYR A 196 9.02 -8.59 19.85
N PRO A 197 9.61 -9.68 20.36
CA PRO A 197 10.15 -10.75 19.54
C PRO A 197 9.06 -11.41 18.68
N LYS A 198 9.39 -11.78 17.45
CA LYS A 198 8.44 -12.36 16.47
C LYS A 198 7.68 -13.59 16.99
N VAL A 199 8.32 -14.41 17.81
CA VAL A 199 7.68 -15.60 18.43
C VAL A 199 6.53 -15.18 19.35
N GLN A 200 6.77 -14.16 20.18
CA GLN A 200 5.75 -13.65 21.10
C GLN A 200 4.59 -12.97 20.34
N VAL A 201 4.91 -12.25 19.26
CA VAL A 201 3.89 -11.66 18.39
C VAL A 201 3.02 -12.76 17.76
N ALA A 202 3.63 -13.84 17.28
CA ALA A 202 2.89 -14.97 16.70
C ALA A 202 1.95 -15.62 17.73
N THR A 203 2.45 -15.87 18.96
CA THR A 203 1.64 -16.43 20.06
C THR A 203 0.47 -15.51 20.41
N THR A 204 0.70 -14.20 20.47
CA THR A 204 -0.35 -13.20 20.72
C THR A 204 -1.41 -13.19 19.62
N LEU A 205 -0.98 -13.24 18.34
CA LEU A 205 -1.90 -13.31 17.21
C LEU A 205 -2.77 -14.56 17.24
N ASP A 206 -2.21 -15.70 17.64
CA ASP A 206 -2.97 -16.94 17.82
C ASP A 206 -3.98 -16.82 18.97
N ALA A 207 -3.59 -16.25 20.11
CA ALA A 207 -4.48 -15.98 21.22
C ALA A 207 -5.63 -15.02 20.84
N LEU A 208 -5.34 -13.95 20.10
CA LEU A 208 -6.35 -13.02 19.59
C LEU A 208 -7.30 -13.67 18.58
N LYS A 209 -6.79 -14.55 17.70
CA LYS A 209 -7.60 -15.34 16.78
C LYS A 209 -8.58 -16.24 17.54
N ASP A 210 -8.09 -17.00 18.51
CA ASP A 210 -8.89 -17.93 19.28
C ASP A 210 -9.93 -17.21 20.16
N ALA A 211 -9.55 -16.10 20.80
CA ALA A 211 -10.48 -15.23 21.52
C ALA A 211 -11.55 -14.66 20.57
N GLY A 212 -11.14 -14.18 19.38
CA GLY A 212 -12.05 -13.63 18.38
C GLY A 212 -13.11 -14.66 17.96
N TYR A 213 -12.72 -15.85 17.55
CA TYR A 213 -13.68 -16.89 17.16
C TYR A 213 -14.55 -17.36 18.31
N ARG A 214 -13.98 -17.56 19.49
CA ARG A 214 -14.74 -17.98 20.69
C ARG A 214 -15.87 -16.99 21.01
N TRP A 215 -15.55 -15.69 21.01
CA TRP A 215 -16.52 -14.67 21.36
C TRP A 215 -17.46 -14.32 20.21
N ALA A 216 -17.05 -14.48 18.95
CA ALA A 216 -17.96 -14.42 17.82
C ALA A 216 -19.03 -15.51 17.88
N THR A 217 -18.63 -16.73 18.21
CA THR A 217 -19.56 -17.85 18.41
C THR A 217 -20.52 -17.59 19.57
N ARG A 218 -20.01 -17.10 20.71
CA ARG A 218 -20.82 -16.80 21.89
C ARG A 218 -21.75 -15.58 21.73
N SER A 219 -21.39 -14.64 20.88
CA SER A 219 -22.23 -13.46 20.62
C SER A 219 -23.57 -13.82 19.98
N GLY A 220 -23.62 -14.95 19.25
CA GLY A 220 -24.83 -15.38 18.54
C GLY A 220 -25.30 -14.40 17.47
N LEU A 221 -24.41 -13.54 16.96
CA LEU A 221 -24.75 -12.56 15.91
C LEU A 221 -25.26 -13.26 14.67
N THR A 222 -26.44 -12.85 14.24
CA THR A 222 -27.11 -13.34 13.03
C THR A 222 -27.67 -12.15 12.26
N ILE A 223 -27.91 -12.31 10.97
CA ILE A 223 -28.47 -11.26 10.12
C ILE A 223 -29.84 -11.69 9.62
N GLY A 224 -30.84 -10.89 9.90
CA GLY A 224 -32.18 -11.00 9.35
C GLY A 224 -32.51 -9.83 8.41
N ILE A 225 -33.58 -9.97 7.60
CA ILE A 225 -34.08 -8.87 6.78
C ILE A 225 -34.57 -7.72 7.66
N GLU A 226 -35.04 -8.03 8.86
CA GLU A 226 -35.57 -7.06 9.83
C GLU A 226 -34.48 -6.17 10.42
N ASP A 227 -33.23 -6.65 10.49
CA ASP A 227 -32.09 -5.89 10.98
C ASP A 227 -31.68 -4.73 10.07
N VAL A 228 -32.12 -4.77 8.82
CA VAL A 228 -31.91 -3.67 7.87
C VAL A 228 -32.98 -2.59 8.11
N VAL A 229 -32.72 -1.67 9.02
CA VAL A 229 -33.69 -0.61 9.38
C VAL A 229 -33.67 0.52 8.35
N ALA A 230 -34.83 0.86 7.80
CA ALA A 230 -34.97 2.01 6.93
C ALA A 230 -34.97 3.32 7.73
N PRO A 231 -34.36 4.42 7.23
CA PRO A 231 -34.36 5.71 7.92
C PRO A 231 -35.80 6.25 8.07
N PRO A 232 -36.24 6.65 9.27
CA PRO A 232 -37.64 7.04 9.51
C PRO A 232 -38.05 8.31 8.76
N GLN A 233 -37.14 9.24 8.50
CA GLN A 233 -37.41 10.50 7.82
C GLN A 233 -37.12 10.45 6.31
N LYS A 234 -36.89 9.27 5.74
CA LYS A 234 -36.55 9.11 4.31
C LYS A 234 -37.58 9.75 3.38
N GLU A 235 -38.85 9.48 3.61
CA GLU A 235 -39.94 9.98 2.74
C GLU A 235 -40.04 11.51 2.77
N GLU A 236 -39.87 12.14 3.93
CA GLU A 236 -39.90 13.58 4.08
C GLU A 236 -38.73 14.25 3.37
N ILE A 237 -37.53 13.68 3.53
CA ILE A 237 -36.30 14.17 2.86
C ILE A 237 -36.50 14.08 1.35
N LEU A 238 -36.95 12.94 0.82
CA LEU A 238 -37.16 12.75 -0.62
C LEU A 238 -38.21 13.69 -1.16
N ALA A 239 -39.35 13.88 -0.48
CA ALA A 239 -40.41 14.79 -0.90
C ALA A 239 -39.94 16.27 -0.95
N ARG A 240 -39.02 16.67 -0.05
CA ARG A 240 -38.43 18.00 -0.07
C ARG A 240 -37.54 18.21 -1.31
N TYR A 241 -36.71 17.24 -1.62
CA TYR A 241 -35.83 17.30 -2.79
C TYR A 241 -36.59 17.14 -4.11
N ASP A 242 -37.68 16.39 -4.15
CA ASP A 242 -38.57 16.31 -5.32
C ASP A 242 -39.16 17.69 -5.69
N ARG A 243 -39.61 18.44 -4.69
CA ARG A 243 -40.10 19.80 -4.93
C ARG A 243 -39.06 20.73 -5.51
N LYS A 244 -37.76 20.57 -5.05
CA LYS A 244 -36.64 21.32 -5.62
C LYS A 244 -36.36 20.89 -7.07
N ALA A 245 -36.41 19.58 -7.37
CA ALA A 245 -36.21 19.06 -8.72
C ALA A 245 -37.30 19.55 -9.69
N ASP A 246 -38.57 19.56 -9.25
CA ASP A 246 -39.67 20.09 -10.04
C ASP A 246 -39.51 21.59 -10.33
N LYS A 247 -38.92 22.34 -9.39
CA LYS A 247 -38.62 23.77 -9.59
C LYS A 247 -37.58 23.96 -10.68
N LEU A 248 -36.46 23.23 -10.59
CA LEU A 248 -35.39 23.25 -11.61
C LEU A 248 -35.89 22.84 -12.98
N GLN A 249 -36.79 21.85 -13.06
CA GLN A 249 -37.42 21.44 -14.32
C GLN A 249 -38.26 22.57 -14.91
N ARG A 250 -39.05 23.29 -14.12
CA ARG A 250 -39.84 24.45 -14.57
C ARG A 250 -38.96 25.62 -15.02
N GLU A 251 -37.80 25.85 -14.39
CA GLU A 251 -36.84 26.86 -14.80
C GLU A 251 -36.24 26.52 -16.16
N TYR A 252 -35.90 25.26 -16.39
CA TYR A 252 -35.49 24.75 -17.70
C TYR A 252 -36.59 24.90 -18.76
N ASP A 253 -37.83 24.50 -18.44
CA ASP A 253 -38.95 24.60 -19.36
C ASP A 253 -39.28 26.06 -19.76
N ARG A 254 -38.90 27.03 -18.90
CA ARG A 254 -39.01 28.47 -19.17
C ARG A 254 -37.78 29.03 -19.94
N GLY A 255 -36.75 28.20 -20.17
CA GLY A 255 -35.56 28.63 -20.89
C GLY A 255 -34.60 29.48 -20.06
N LEU A 256 -34.70 29.47 -18.71
CA LEU A 256 -33.83 30.24 -17.81
C LEU A 256 -32.48 29.59 -17.60
N ILE A 257 -32.40 28.27 -17.70
CA ILE A 257 -31.18 27.49 -17.54
C ILE A 257 -30.97 26.58 -18.75
N THR A 258 -29.70 26.25 -19.04
CA THR A 258 -29.31 25.30 -20.09
C THR A 258 -29.48 23.85 -19.62
N ASP A 259 -29.51 22.88 -20.55
CA ASP A 259 -29.59 21.45 -20.19
C ASP A 259 -28.39 20.98 -19.37
N ASP A 260 -27.22 21.50 -19.69
CA ASP A 260 -25.96 21.16 -18.97
C ASP A 260 -26.02 21.69 -17.51
N GLU A 261 -26.50 22.92 -17.31
CA GLU A 261 -26.67 23.49 -15.97
C GLU A 261 -27.73 22.71 -15.19
N ARG A 262 -28.90 22.42 -15.82
CA ARG A 262 -29.95 21.60 -15.20
C ARG A 262 -29.40 20.25 -14.74
N ARG A 263 -28.63 19.55 -15.58
CA ARG A 263 -28.02 18.25 -15.21
C ARG A 263 -27.05 18.39 -14.05
N LYS A 264 -26.23 19.42 -14.06
CA LYS A 264 -25.27 19.68 -12.99
C LYS A 264 -25.96 19.94 -11.66
N GLU A 265 -26.92 20.88 -11.63
CA GLU A 265 -27.68 21.22 -10.43
C GLU A 265 -28.51 20.04 -9.89
N LEU A 266 -29.14 19.24 -10.77
CA LEU A 266 -29.83 18.03 -10.35
C LEU A 266 -28.90 17.00 -9.74
N THR A 267 -27.70 16.82 -10.31
CA THR A 267 -26.72 15.88 -9.78
C THR A 267 -26.20 16.31 -8.41
N GLU A 268 -25.88 17.59 -8.24
CA GLU A 268 -25.42 18.16 -6.96
C GLU A 268 -26.52 18.02 -5.89
N MET A 269 -27.74 18.40 -6.22
CA MET A 269 -28.89 18.32 -5.32
C MET A 269 -29.19 16.87 -4.87
N TRP A 270 -29.15 15.90 -5.78
CA TRP A 270 -29.38 14.49 -5.43
C TRP A 270 -28.22 13.86 -4.70
N THR A 271 -27.02 14.37 -4.89
CA THR A 271 -25.85 13.97 -4.08
C THR A 271 -26.01 14.43 -2.64
N GLU A 272 -26.45 15.69 -2.44
CA GLU A 272 -26.77 16.24 -1.13
C GLU A 272 -27.92 15.45 -0.45
N ALA A 273 -29.00 15.17 -1.17
CA ALA A 273 -30.11 14.35 -0.67
C ALA A 273 -29.63 12.95 -0.23
N THR A 274 -28.75 12.35 -1.00
CA THR A 274 -28.21 11.02 -0.69
C THR A 274 -27.34 11.06 0.58
N ALA A 275 -26.57 12.12 0.77
CA ALA A 275 -25.75 12.31 1.98
C ALA A 275 -26.62 12.56 3.22
N GLU A 276 -27.72 13.34 3.08
CA GLU A 276 -28.64 13.58 4.18
C GLU A 276 -29.40 12.32 4.62
N VAL A 277 -29.84 11.49 3.66
CA VAL A 277 -30.45 10.19 3.96
C VAL A 277 -29.44 9.25 4.63
N ALA A 278 -28.18 9.26 4.18
CA ALA A 278 -27.10 8.45 4.80
C ALA A 278 -26.88 8.86 6.25
N LYS A 279 -26.79 10.16 6.52
CA LYS A 279 -26.61 10.67 7.89
C LYS A 279 -27.80 10.32 8.79
N ASN A 280 -29.03 10.52 8.29
CA ASN A 280 -30.24 10.14 9.03
C ASN A 280 -30.28 8.64 9.34
N MET A 281 -29.82 7.81 8.41
CA MET A 281 -29.69 6.38 8.64
C MET A 281 -28.66 6.08 9.75
N GLU A 282 -27.48 6.67 9.69
CA GLU A 282 -26.42 6.45 10.69
C GLU A 282 -26.85 6.86 12.10
N ASP A 283 -27.50 8.02 12.22
CA ASP A 283 -27.97 8.57 13.50
C ASP A 283 -29.10 7.72 14.13
N ASN A 284 -29.89 7.02 13.33
CA ASN A 284 -31.06 6.25 13.80
C ASN A 284 -30.82 4.73 13.85
N PHE A 285 -29.62 4.24 13.50
CA PHE A 285 -29.35 2.81 13.61
C PHE A 285 -29.19 2.39 15.06
N PRO A 286 -29.88 1.32 15.53
CA PRO A 286 -29.68 0.81 16.86
C PRO A 286 -28.25 0.37 17.09
N ALA A 287 -27.65 0.70 18.23
CA ALA A 287 -26.29 0.32 18.57
C ALA A 287 -26.07 -1.21 18.62
N ASP A 288 -27.10 -1.95 18.99
CA ASP A 288 -27.09 -3.42 19.11
C ASP A 288 -27.37 -4.12 17.77
N ASN A 289 -27.52 -3.37 16.67
CA ASN A 289 -27.89 -3.95 15.39
C ASN A 289 -26.71 -4.74 14.79
N PRO A 290 -26.89 -6.03 14.41
CA PRO A 290 -25.81 -6.88 13.89
C PRO A 290 -25.13 -6.31 12.64
N VAL A 291 -25.91 -5.76 11.70
CA VAL A 291 -25.40 -5.18 10.45
C VAL A 291 -24.54 -3.95 10.74
N TRP A 292 -25.01 -3.11 11.67
CA TRP A 292 -24.27 -1.91 12.08
C TRP A 292 -22.99 -2.24 12.84
N MET A 293 -23.02 -3.25 13.72
CA MET A 293 -21.83 -3.76 14.42
C MET A 293 -20.77 -4.27 13.45
N MET A 294 -21.14 -4.96 12.38
CA MET A 294 -20.20 -5.43 11.36
C MET A 294 -19.49 -4.27 10.65
N VAL A 295 -20.20 -3.19 10.38
CA VAL A 295 -19.66 -2.00 9.71
C VAL A 295 -18.81 -1.17 10.67
N GLN A 296 -19.29 -0.91 11.88
CA GLN A 296 -18.55 -0.12 12.88
C GLN A 296 -17.25 -0.80 13.32
N SER A 297 -17.30 -2.10 13.53
CA SER A 297 -16.08 -2.88 13.86
C SER A 297 -15.05 -2.87 12.74
N GLY A 298 -15.46 -2.55 11.50
CA GLY A 298 -14.64 -2.65 10.30
C GLY A 298 -14.40 -4.10 9.85
N ALA A 299 -15.16 -5.05 10.38
CA ALA A 299 -15.05 -6.46 10.02
C ALA A 299 -15.51 -6.73 8.59
N ARG A 300 -16.68 -6.22 8.23
CA ARG A 300 -17.24 -6.40 6.88
C ARG A 300 -18.21 -5.27 6.53
N GLY A 301 -18.17 -4.85 5.25
CA GLY A 301 -19.06 -3.81 4.75
C GLY A 301 -18.52 -2.39 4.98
N ASN A 302 -19.21 -1.45 4.37
CA ASN A 302 -18.98 -0.02 4.56
C ASN A 302 -20.35 0.73 4.65
N PRO A 303 -20.39 1.96 5.19
CA PRO A 303 -21.62 2.72 5.31
C PRO A 303 -22.36 2.93 3.98
N MET A 304 -21.62 3.04 2.86
CA MET A 304 -22.21 3.20 1.52
C MET A 304 -23.03 1.96 1.10
N GLN A 305 -22.53 0.76 1.42
CA GLN A 305 -23.27 -0.48 1.12
C GLN A 305 -24.55 -0.57 1.95
N VAL A 306 -24.49 -0.25 3.24
CA VAL A 306 -25.67 -0.24 4.12
C VAL A 306 -26.68 0.79 3.64
N ARG A 307 -26.23 1.98 3.22
CA ARG A 307 -27.09 3.01 2.63
C ARG A 307 -27.86 2.49 1.41
N GLN A 308 -27.19 1.74 0.52
CA GLN A 308 -27.85 1.18 -0.67
C GLN A 308 -28.87 0.09 -0.30
N ILE A 309 -28.61 -0.67 0.76
CA ILE A 309 -29.50 -1.75 1.20
C ILE A 309 -30.69 -1.19 1.99
N ALA A 310 -30.47 -0.30 2.94
CA ALA A 310 -31.46 0.20 3.89
C ALA A 310 -32.07 1.57 3.48
N GLY A 311 -31.24 2.47 2.96
CA GLY A 311 -31.60 3.86 2.70
C GLY A 311 -32.03 4.11 1.25
N ILE A 312 -31.10 4.57 0.43
CA ILE A 312 -31.31 4.96 -0.97
C ILE A 312 -30.13 4.48 -1.82
N ARG A 313 -30.43 3.96 -3.01
CA ARG A 313 -29.35 3.63 -3.95
C ARG A 313 -28.68 4.89 -4.51
N GLY A 314 -29.46 5.92 -4.83
CA GLY A 314 -28.96 7.21 -5.29
C GLY A 314 -28.70 7.26 -6.79
N LEU A 315 -27.76 8.13 -7.19
CA LEU A 315 -27.40 8.33 -8.59
C LEU A 315 -26.60 7.16 -9.13
N VAL A 316 -26.86 6.79 -10.38
CA VAL A 316 -26.15 5.71 -11.10
C VAL A 316 -25.58 6.24 -12.42
N SER A 317 -24.55 5.59 -12.92
CA SER A 317 -23.93 5.93 -14.21
C SER A 317 -24.51 5.11 -15.36
N ASN A 318 -24.51 5.71 -16.55
CA ASN A 318 -24.84 5.01 -17.80
C ASN A 318 -23.65 4.17 -18.30
N THR A 319 -23.78 3.53 -19.44
CA THR A 319 -22.71 2.73 -20.07
C THR A 319 -21.48 3.54 -20.47
N LYS A 320 -21.65 4.85 -20.74
CA LYS A 320 -20.56 5.78 -21.07
C LYS A 320 -19.81 6.29 -19.82
N GLY A 321 -20.36 6.10 -18.63
CA GLY A 321 -19.81 6.60 -17.36
C GLY A 321 -20.38 7.95 -16.93
N GLU A 322 -21.31 8.55 -17.69
CA GLU A 322 -21.98 9.78 -17.30
C GLU A 322 -23.05 9.51 -16.24
N THR A 323 -23.17 10.38 -15.26
CA THR A 323 -24.19 10.28 -14.22
C THR A 323 -25.58 10.55 -14.80
N ILE A 324 -26.52 9.64 -14.55
CA ILE A 324 -27.93 9.83 -14.92
C ILE A 324 -28.54 10.78 -13.90
N PRO A 325 -29.10 11.95 -14.31
CA PRO A 325 -29.62 12.95 -13.38
C PRO A 325 -30.94 12.53 -12.68
N ARG A 326 -31.35 11.28 -12.83
CA ARG A 326 -32.49 10.69 -12.15
C ARG A 326 -32.02 9.65 -11.13
N PRO A 327 -32.19 9.89 -9.82
CA PRO A 327 -31.76 8.95 -8.79
C PRO A 327 -32.70 7.75 -8.70
N ILE A 328 -32.15 6.64 -8.22
CA ILE A 328 -32.96 5.51 -7.76
C ILE A 328 -33.30 5.77 -6.30
N LYS A 329 -34.56 6.07 -6.02
CA LYS A 329 -35.04 6.44 -4.68
C LYS A 329 -35.28 5.23 -3.79
N SER A 330 -35.55 4.08 -4.37
CA SER A 330 -35.78 2.83 -3.65
C SER A 330 -34.46 2.26 -3.10
N SER A 331 -34.57 1.57 -1.98
CA SER A 331 -33.49 0.73 -1.43
C SER A 331 -33.62 -0.72 -1.92
N TYR A 332 -32.57 -1.51 -1.77
CA TYR A 332 -32.65 -2.94 -2.10
C TYR A 332 -33.67 -3.70 -1.21
N ARG A 333 -33.84 -3.25 0.05
CA ARG A 333 -34.83 -3.83 0.96
C ARG A 333 -36.25 -3.62 0.49
N GLU A 334 -36.59 -2.41 0.00
CA GLU A 334 -37.93 -2.06 -0.52
C GLU A 334 -38.22 -2.72 -1.86
N GLY A 335 -37.14 -3.09 -2.58
CA GLY A 335 -37.24 -3.58 -3.94
C GLY A 335 -37.20 -2.45 -4.97
N LEU A 336 -36.59 -2.72 -6.12
CA LEU A 336 -36.47 -1.78 -7.22
C LEU A 336 -37.63 -1.98 -8.20
N SER A 337 -38.13 -0.89 -8.78
CA SER A 337 -39.02 -0.98 -9.92
C SER A 337 -38.28 -1.56 -11.14
N VAL A 338 -39.01 -2.09 -12.12
CA VAL A 338 -38.43 -2.68 -13.33
C VAL A 338 -37.50 -1.71 -14.05
N LEU A 339 -37.89 -0.44 -14.14
CA LEU A 339 -37.09 0.61 -14.77
C LEU A 339 -35.81 0.90 -13.96
N GLU A 340 -35.90 1.04 -12.65
CA GLU A 340 -34.78 1.27 -11.76
C GLU A 340 -33.78 0.09 -11.77
N TYR A 341 -34.30 -1.13 -11.79
CA TYR A 341 -33.48 -2.32 -11.93
C TYR A 341 -32.70 -2.32 -13.25
N PHE A 342 -33.40 -2.03 -14.38
CA PHE A 342 -32.74 -1.99 -15.69
C PHE A 342 -31.65 -0.93 -15.77
N ILE A 343 -31.92 0.28 -15.28
CA ILE A 343 -30.90 1.36 -15.22
C ILE A 343 -29.71 0.94 -14.35
N SER A 344 -29.96 0.27 -13.24
CA SER A 344 -28.92 -0.23 -12.33
C SER A 344 -27.98 -1.25 -12.97
N THR A 345 -28.47 -2.06 -13.92
CA THR A 345 -27.67 -3.10 -14.59
C THR A 345 -26.55 -2.53 -15.47
N HIS A 346 -26.69 -1.30 -15.98
CA HIS A 346 -25.65 -0.68 -16.81
C HIS A 346 -24.33 -0.52 -16.06
N GLY A 347 -24.37 0.04 -14.86
CA GLY A 347 -23.18 0.22 -14.03
C GLY A 347 -22.57 -1.12 -13.59
N GLN A 348 -23.42 -2.10 -13.27
CA GLN A 348 -22.96 -3.43 -12.88
C GLN A 348 -22.23 -4.15 -14.03
N ARG A 349 -22.79 -4.15 -15.23
CA ARG A 349 -22.18 -4.76 -16.41
C ARG A 349 -20.87 -4.07 -16.78
N LYS A 350 -20.83 -2.73 -16.73
CA LYS A 350 -19.59 -1.98 -16.93
C LYS A 350 -18.52 -2.37 -15.91
N GLY A 351 -18.86 -2.45 -14.63
CA GLY A 351 -17.94 -2.87 -13.57
C GLY A 351 -17.36 -4.26 -13.81
N LEU A 352 -18.18 -5.23 -14.22
CA LEU A 352 -17.76 -6.59 -14.57
C LEU A 352 -16.75 -6.60 -15.73
N ALA A 353 -17.10 -5.91 -16.82
CA ALA A 353 -16.24 -5.84 -18.02
C ALA A 353 -14.91 -5.12 -17.72
N ASP A 354 -14.98 -4.00 -17.01
CA ASP A 354 -13.80 -3.23 -16.63
C ASP A 354 -12.87 -4.05 -15.71
N THR A 355 -13.41 -4.80 -14.78
CA THR A 355 -12.61 -5.69 -13.91
C THR A 355 -11.85 -6.73 -14.72
N ALA A 356 -12.53 -7.42 -15.65
CA ALA A 356 -11.92 -8.46 -16.48
C ALA A 356 -10.79 -7.91 -17.38
N LEU A 357 -11.01 -6.76 -18.02
CA LEU A 357 -10.04 -6.16 -18.95
C LEU A 357 -8.84 -5.54 -18.21
N ARG A 358 -9.09 -4.82 -17.12
CA ARG A 358 -8.04 -4.07 -16.41
C ARG A 358 -7.15 -4.93 -15.51
N THR A 359 -7.58 -6.14 -15.16
CA THR A 359 -6.71 -7.11 -14.48
C THR A 359 -5.47 -7.40 -15.33
N ALA A 360 -5.65 -7.58 -16.65
CA ALA A 360 -4.54 -7.78 -17.58
C ALA A 360 -3.62 -6.54 -17.66
N ASP A 361 -4.20 -5.33 -17.70
CA ASP A 361 -3.44 -4.08 -17.76
C ASP A 361 -2.60 -3.86 -16.50
N SER A 362 -3.16 -4.16 -15.32
CA SER A 362 -2.43 -4.10 -14.05
C SER A 362 -1.28 -5.12 -14.00
N GLY A 363 -1.51 -6.35 -14.45
CA GLY A 363 -0.47 -7.37 -14.56
C GLY A 363 0.65 -6.95 -15.52
N TYR A 364 0.32 -6.36 -16.65
CA TYR A 364 1.30 -5.85 -17.61
C TYR A 364 2.07 -4.64 -17.08
N LEU A 365 1.43 -3.73 -16.34
CA LEU A 365 2.13 -2.65 -15.64
C LEU A 365 3.14 -3.19 -14.63
N THR A 366 2.72 -4.15 -13.79
CA THR A 366 3.60 -4.77 -12.79
C THR A 366 4.82 -5.42 -13.44
N ARG A 367 4.63 -6.17 -14.54
CA ARG A 367 5.74 -6.75 -15.30
C ARG A 367 6.73 -5.69 -15.77
N ARG A 368 6.25 -4.58 -16.35
CA ARG A 368 7.12 -3.48 -16.81
C ARG A 368 7.89 -2.82 -15.67
N LEU A 369 7.24 -2.63 -14.51
CA LEU A 369 7.88 -2.09 -13.31
C LEU A 369 8.99 -3.04 -12.80
N VAL A 370 8.75 -4.35 -12.78
CA VAL A 370 9.76 -5.36 -12.43
C VAL A 370 10.94 -5.29 -13.40
N ASP A 371 10.67 -5.23 -14.70
CA ASP A 371 11.74 -5.21 -15.73
C ASP A 371 12.64 -3.97 -15.64
N VAL A 372 12.08 -2.80 -15.27
CA VAL A 372 12.88 -1.56 -15.14
C VAL A 372 13.68 -1.50 -13.85
N ALA A 373 13.20 -2.17 -12.78
CA ALA A 373 13.78 -2.02 -11.45
C ALA A 373 14.60 -3.24 -10.97
N GLN A 374 14.65 -4.33 -11.73
CA GLN A 374 15.30 -5.59 -11.31
C GLN A 374 16.78 -5.48 -10.98
N ASP A 375 17.49 -4.50 -11.55
CA ASP A 375 18.91 -4.24 -11.31
C ASP A 375 19.18 -3.44 -10.03
N VAL A 376 18.13 -2.89 -9.39
CA VAL A 376 18.24 -2.09 -8.19
C VAL A 376 18.32 -2.98 -6.95
N ILE A 377 19.54 -3.23 -6.52
CA ILE A 377 19.88 -4.06 -5.35
C ILE A 377 20.70 -3.19 -4.38
N VAL A 378 20.56 -3.44 -3.08
CA VAL A 378 21.40 -2.81 -2.06
C VAL A 378 22.80 -3.44 -2.10
N ARG A 379 23.84 -2.66 -2.42
CA ARG A 379 25.20 -3.19 -2.59
C ARG A 379 26.22 -2.62 -1.64
N GLU A 380 26.00 -1.45 -1.12
CA GLU A 380 26.92 -0.69 -0.27
C GLU A 380 26.22 -0.28 1.04
N VAL A 381 26.97 -0.13 2.11
CA VAL A 381 26.41 0.31 3.40
C VAL A 381 26.12 1.80 3.36
N ASP A 382 27.08 2.64 2.96
CA ASP A 382 26.90 4.07 2.82
C ASP A 382 27.64 4.61 1.59
N CYS A 383 27.02 5.47 0.83
CA CYS A 383 27.63 6.16 -0.31
C CYS A 383 28.29 7.49 0.07
N ASN A 384 28.26 7.90 1.35
CA ASN A 384 28.83 9.11 1.92
C ASN A 384 28.47 10.40 1.15
N THR A 385 27.21 10.49 0.66
CA THR A 385 26.73 11.68 -0.04
C THR A 385 26.31 12.77 0.93
N ASP A 386 26.62 14.03 0.61
CA ASP A 386 26.13 15.22 1.33
C ASP A 386 24.76 15.68 0.82
N ARG A 387 24.23 15.04 -0.22
CA ARG A 387 22.94 15.40 -0.81
C ARG A 387 21.80 14.87 0.05
N SER A 388 20.86 15.74 0.38
CA SER A 388 19.68 15.43 1.19
C SER A 388 18.43 16.09 0.61
N LEU A 389 17.27 15.64 1.07
CA LEU A 389 15.96 16.20 0.73
C LEU A 389 15.31 16.77 2.00
N TRP A 390 14.68 17.93 1.86
CA TRP A 390 13.80 18.46 2.91
C TRP A 390 12.50 17.68 2.92
N HIS A 391 12.12 17.24 4.09
CA HIS A 391 10.87 16.52 4.32
C HIS A 391 10.08 17.15 5.46
N GLU A 392 8.76 17.29 5.26
CA GLU A 392 7.85 17.87 6.24
C GLU A 392 7.28 16.74 7.11
N ILE A 393 7.51 16.82 8.42
CA ILE A 393 7.03 15.87 9.43
C ILE A 393 5.85 16.45 10.20
N GLY A 394 5.89 17.73 10.52
CA GLY A 394 4.90 18.41 11.34
C GLY A 394 4.19 19.52 10.58
N GLU A 395 2.95 19.80 10.99
CA GLU A 395 2.14 20.90 10.50
C GLU A 395 1.65 21.73 11.68
N LYS A 396 1.74 23.07 11.55
CA LYS A 396 1.25 23.99 12.60
C LYS A 396 -0.26 24.14 12.49
N ASN A 397 -0.96 23.78 13.54
CA ASN A 397 -2.40 24.04 13.65
C ASN A 397 -2.68 25.55 13.80
N ALA A 398 -3.93 25.96 13.61
CA ALA A 398 -4.38 27.35 13.80
C ALA A 398 -4.03 27.94 15.18
N ALA A 399 -3.84 27.09 16.19
CA ALA A 399 -3.41 27.46 17.55
C ALA A 399 -1.88 27.56 17.71
N GLY A 400 -1.08 27.39 16.64
CA GLY A 400 0.39 27.43 16.66
C GLY A 400 1.07 26.15 17.21
N VAL A 401 0.32 25.18 17.64
CA VAL A 401 0.86 23.88 18.10
C VAL A 401 1.24 23.02 16.89
N VAL A 402 2.45 22.46 16.91
CA VAL A 402 2.90 21.54 15.86
C VAL A 402 2.25 20.19 16.10
N GLY A 403 1.45 19.75 15.14
CA GLY A 403 0.87 18.42 15.08
C GLY A 403 1.57 17.56 14.03
N ARG A 404 1.37 16.25 14.08
CA ARG A 404 1.89 15.31 13.08
C ARG A 404 1.23 15.61 11.72
N LYS A 405 2.03 15.76 10.67
CA LYS A 405 1.50 15.98 9.33
C LYS A 405 0.74 14.74 8.85
N HIS A 406 -0.36 14.96 8.17
CA HIS A 406 -1.14 13.87 7.58
C HIS A 406 -0.27 13.03 6.62
N ASN A 407 -0.33 11.70 6.72
CA ASN A 407 0.43 10.73 5.91
C ASN A 407 1.96 10.70 6.09
N VAL A 408 2.52 11.22 7.17
CA VAL A 408 3.96 11.08 7.48
C VAL A 408 4.39 9.61 7.50
N GLU A 409 3.50 8.69 7.85
CA GLU A 409 3.71 7.24 7.82
C GLU A 409 4.15 6.70 6.44
N ASN A 410 3.67 7.29 5.35
CA ASN A 410 4.01 6.86 4.00
C ASN A 410 5.19 7.62 3.40
N THR A 411 5.51 8.78 3.93
CA THR A 411 6.49 9.69 3.35
C THR A 411 7.77 9.78 4.15
N GLY A 412 7.66 9.98 5.47
CA GLY A 412 8.76 10.23 6.38
C GLY A 412 9.21 9.05 7.23
N PHE A 413 8.36 8.06 7.46
CA PHE A 413 8.66 6.89 8.27
C PHE A 413 9.78 6.01 7.68
N GLY A 414 10.66 5.49 8.53
CA GLY A 414 11.71 4.56 8.10
C GLY A 414 12.76 5.15 7.16
N ARG A 415 12.95 6.47 7.19
CA ARG A 415 14.05 7.19 6.50
C ARG A 415 15.22 7.39 7.45
N THR A 416 16.36 7.72 6.90
CA THR A 416 17.57 8.06 7.67
C THR A 416 17.77 9.57 7.64
N LEU A 417 18.03 10.18 8.79
CA LEU A 417 18.36 11.59 8.90
C LEU A 417 19.72 11.88 8.25
N ALA A 418 19.84 13.00 7.54
CA ALA A 418 21.06 13.40 6.87
C ALA A 418 21.99 14.22 7.79
N GLU A 419 21.43 14.90 8.78
CA GLU A 419 22.14 15.80 9.70
C GLU A 419 21.52 15.70 11.10
N ASP A 420 22.24 16.22 12.11
CA ASP A 420 21.72 16.34 13.47
C ASP A 420 20.53 17.28 13.49
N VAL A 421 19.46 16.86 14.13
CA VAL A 421 18.24 17.69 14.28
C VAL A 421 18.27 18.37 15.63
N LEU A 422 18.30 19.72 15.59
CA LEU A 422 18.39 20.57 16.76
C LEU A 422 17.02 21.12 17.14
N ASP A 423 16.78 21.24 18.43
CA ASP A 423 15.65 21.97 18.99
C ASP A 423 15.86 23.50 18.94
N ALA A 424 14.83 24.26 19.27
CA ALA A 424 14.91 25.73 19.36
C ALA A 424 16.00 26.23 20.32
N ASP A 425 16.35 25.44 21.34
CA ASP A 425 17.39 25.71 22.33
C ASP A 425 18.80 25.28 21.89
N GLY A 426 18.95 24.68 20.70
CA GLY A 426 20.23 24.20 20.15
C GLY A 426 20.68 22.84 20.67
N ASN A 427 19.84 22.11 21.40
CA ASN A 427 20.14 20.76 21.83
C ASN A 427 19.83 19.76 20.71
N VAL A 428 20.66 18.72 20.61
CA VAL A 428 20.44 17.62 19.63
C VAL A 428 19.27 16.75 20.10
N VAL A 429 18.16 16.79 19.38
CA VAL A 429 16.99 15.92 19.63
C VAL A 429 17.24 14.52 19.08
N LEU A 430 17.76 14.44 17.85
CA LEU A 430 18.16 13.18 17.21
C LEU A 430 19.47 13.40 16.44
N PRO A 431 20.46 12.51 16.59
CA PRO A 431 21.71 12.59 15.85
C PRO A 431 21.53 12.19 14.38
N ALA A 432 22.47 12.65 13.54
CA ALA A 432 22.56 12.21 12.15
C ALA A 432 22.60 10.68 12.03
N LEU A 433 22.16 10.17 10.89
CA LEU A 433 22.03 8.74 10.59
C LEU A 433 21.04 7.96 11.46
N SER A 434 20.27 8.64 12.33
CA SER A 434 19.15 8.03 13.05
C SER A 434 17.99 7.67 12.12
N ASP A 435 17.28 6.61 12.49
CA ASP A 435 16.04 6.17 11.81
C ASP A 435 14.84 7.03 12.26
N THR A 436 13.98 7.39 11.35
CA THR A 436 12.70 8.03 11.61
C THR A 436 11.61 7.00 11.93
N SER A 437 11.72 6.32 13.08
CA SER A 437 10.68 5.47 13.65
C SER A 437 9.48 6.30 14.13
N GLU A 438 8.32 5.66 14.44
CA GLU A 438 7.15 6.36 14.98
C GLU A 438 7.51 7.15 16.26
N GLN A 439 8.23 6.50 17.17
CA GLN A 439 8.67 7.13 18.42
C GLN A 439 9.57 8.35 18.18
N ASN A 440 10.46 8.26 17.18
CA ASN A 440 11.36 9.37 16.86
C ASN A 440 10.62 10.52 16.16
N ILE A 441 9.64 10.21 15.31
CA ILE A 441 8.75 11.22 14.71
C ILE A 441 7.97 11.96 15.80
N ASP A 442 7.43 11.25 16.78
CA ASP A 442 6.70 11.87 17.89
C ASP A 442 7.59 12.77 18.75
N LYS A 443 8.85 12.37 19.01
CA LYS A 443 9.85 13.22 19.69
C LYS A 443 10.14 14.50 18.91
N LEU A 444 10.29 14.39 17.57
CA LEU A 444 10.54 15.56 16.72
C LEU A 444 9.36 16.53 16.69
N VAL A 445 8.14 15.99 16.60
CA VAL A 445 6.90 16.78 16.62
C VAL A 445 6.70 17.45 17.99
N ALA A 446 6.98 16.73 19.09
CA ALA A 446 6.92 17.27 20.44
C ALA A 446 7.96 18.39 20.67
N ALA A 447 9.14 18.30 20.03
CA ALA A 447 10.14 19.36 20.01
C ALA A 447 9.78 20.55 19.10
N GLY A 448 8.61 20.54 18.44
CA GLY A 448 8.14 21.62 17.58
C GLY A 448 8.77 21.68 16.19
N ILE A 449 9.45 20.60 15.75
CA ILE A 449 10.14 20.54 14.47
C ILE A 449 9.14 20.18 13.36
N THR A 450 9.06 21.00 12.33
CA THR A 450 8.16 20.81 11.19
C THR A 450 8.83 20.18 9.98
N ARG A 451 10.15 20.38 9.79
CA ARG A 451 10.92 19.90 8.64
C ARG A 451 12.24 19.29 9.06
N VAL A 452 12.63 18.21 8.41
CA VAL A 452 13.93 17.56 8.60
C VAL A 452 14.61 17.28 7.27
N ARG A 453 15.94 17.14 7.30
CA ARG A 453 16.70 16.66 6.15
C ARG A 453 16.85 15.15 6.22
N ILE A 454 16.41 14.47 5.16
CA ILE A 454 16.47 13.01 5.05
C ILE A 454 17.34 12.57 3.87
N ARG A 455 17.92 11.39 4.02
CA ARG A 455 18.54 10.64 2.93
C ARG A 455 17.44 9.97 2.10
N SER A 456 17.63 9.89 0.78
CA SER A 456 16.67 9.28 -0.15
C SER A 456 17.37 8.46 -1.23
N SER A 457 16.65 7.51 -1.79
CA SER A 457 17.09 6.76 -2.97
C SER A 457 17.33 7.66 -4.19
N LEU A 458 16.64 8.79 -4.29
CA LEU A 458 16.80 9.78 -5.37
C LEU A 458 18.14 10.52 -5.32
N THR A 459 18.68 10.73 -4.12
CA THR A 459 19.94 11.47 -3.90
C THR A 459 21.15 10.57 -3.74
N CYS A 460 20.93 9.25 -3.71
CA CYS A 460 22.01 8.28 -3.52
C CYS A 460 23.04 8.30 -4.67
N GLU A 461 24.32 8.39 -4.34
CA GLU A 461 25.46 8.42 -5.28
C GLU A 461 26.17 7.06 -5.42
N ALA A 462 25.55 5.98 -4.92
CA ALA A 462 26.05 4.62 -5.13
C ALA A 462 26.26 4.34 -6.62
N LYS A 463 27.39 3.70 -6.97
CA LYS A 463 27.77 3.40 -8.36
C LYS A 463 26.74 2.51 -9.05
N ILE A 464 26.26 1.48 -8.35
CA ILE A 464 25.27 0.53 -8.86
C ILE A 464 24.28 0.27 -7.73
N GLY A 465 22.99 0.34 -8.00
CA GLY A 465 21.95 0.13 -7.00
C GLY A 465 21.76 1.31 -6.04
N VAL A 466 21.52 1.03 -4.77
CA VAL A 466 21.31 2.00 -3.68
C VAL A 466 22.08 1.53 -2.45
N CYS A 467 22.55 2.43 -1.59
CA CYS A 467 23.16 2.07 -0.31
C CYS A 467 22.11 1.88 0.80
N THR A 468 22.46 1.15 1.87
CA THR A 468 21.56 0.90 3.01
C THR A 468 21.10 2.18 3.67
N THR A 469 22.01 3.13 3.89
CA THR A 469 21.70 4.41 4.55
C THR A 469 20.68 5.25 3.77
N CYS A 470 20.81 5.35 2.45
CA CYS A 470 19.88 6.11 1.62
C CYS A 470 18.51 5.44 1.47
N TYR A 471 18.45 4.12 1.53
CA TYR A 471 17.17 3.39 1.54
C TYR A 471 16.52 3.44 2.92
N GLY A 472 17.32 3.31 4.00
CA GLY A 472 16.87 3.30 5.37
C GLY A 472 16.27 1.95 5.79
N ARG A 473 15.16 1.99 6.52
CA ARG A 473 14.48 0.83 7.12
C ARG A 473 13.79 -0.04 6.05
N SER A 474 13.93 -1.35 6.14
CA SER A 474 13.12 -2.31 5.38
C SER A 474 11.73 -2.39 6.00
N MET A 475 10.68 -2.10 5.20
CA MET A 475 9.29 -2.08 5.68
C MET A 475 8.83 -3.46 6.15
N ALA A 476 9.34 -4.53 5.56
CA ALA A 476 8.94 -5.90 5.90
C ALA A 476 9.58 -6.43 7.19
N THR A 477 10.79 -5.97 7.52
CA THR A 477 11.51 -6.46 8.71
C THR A 477 11.46 -5.50 9.89
N GLY A 478 11.14 -4.22 9.63
CA GLY A 478 11.19 -3.16 10.63
C GLY A 478 12.61 -2.79 11.08
N LYS A 479 13.65 -3.29 10.40
CA LYS A 479 15.07 -3.03 10.68
C LYS A 479 15.73 -2.33 9.50
N PRO A 480 16.93 -1.72 9.66
CA PRO A 480 17.69 -1.23 8.51
C PRO A 480 17.83 -2.32 7.44
N VAL A 481 17.80 -1.93 6.17
CA VAL A 481 17.87 -2.87 5.05
C VAL A 481 19.25 -3.56 5.02
N ASP A 482 19.26 -4.86 4.75
CA ASP A 482 20.49 -5.64 4.61
C ASP A 482 21.10 -5.46 3.22
N VAL A 483 22.44 -5.58 3.15
CA VAL A 483 23.15 -5.62 1.86
C VAL A 483 22.71 -6.88 1.10
N GLY A 484 22.37 -6.72 -0.17
CA GLY A 484 21.88 -7.79 -1.03
C GLY A 484 20.35 -7.84 -1.19
N GLU A 485 19.57 -7.01 -0.49
CA GLU A 485 18.11 -6.98 -0.69
C GLU A 485 17.74 -6.40 -2.06
N ALA A 486 16.87 -7.10 -2.80
CA ALA A 486 16.40 -6.70 -4.14
C ALA A 486 15.26 -5.69 -4.02
N ILE A 487 15.58 -4.47 -3.62
CA ILE A 487 14.60 -3.41 -3.34
C ILE A 487 13.81 -2.97 -4.56
N GLY A 488 14.36 -3.13 -5.76
CA GLY A 488 13.66 -2.80 -7.01
C GLY A 488 12.48 -3.74 -7.28
N ILE A 489 12.64 -5.04 -7.04
CA ILE A 489 11.56 -6.03 -7.15
C ILE A 489 10.48 -5.74 -6.09
N ILE A 490 10.89 -5.45 -4.85
CA ILE A 490 9.97 -5.10 -3.77
C ILE A 490 9.16 -3.85 -4.13
N ALA A 491 9.80 -2.83 -4.68
CA ALA A 491 9.15 -1.60 -5.12
C ALA A 491 8.12 -1.88 -6.23
N ALA A 492 8.50 -2.62 -7.27
CA ALA A 492 7.63 -2.96 -8.38
C ALA A 492 6.41 -3.77 -7.93
N GLN A 493 6.60 -4.76 -7.06
CA GLN A 493 5.53 -5.57 -6.49
C GLN A 493 4.63 -4.77 -5.55
N SER A 494 5.19 -3.86 -4.73
CA SER A 494 4.44 -3.00 -3.81
C SER A 494 3.54 -1.99 -4.54
N ILE A 495 3.92 -1.57 -5.75
CA ILE A 495 3.12 -0.70 -6.61
C ILE A 495 2.08 -1.51 -7.40
N GLY A 496 2.45 -2.70 -7.88
CA GLY A 496 1.60 -3.51 -8.75
C GLY A 496 0.50 -4.29 -8.04
N GLU A 497 0.77 -4.84 -6.85
CA GLU A 497 -0.19 -5.64 -6.08
C GLU A 497 -1.49 -4.89 -5.81
N PRO A 498 -1.48 -3.66 -5.26
CA PRO A 498 -2.71 -2.93 -5.02
C PRO A 498 -3.48 -2.61 -6.31
N GLY A 499 -2.79 -2.35 -7.41
CA GLY A 499 -3.42 -2.12 -8.72
C GLY A 499 -4.28 -3.29 -9.16
N THR A 500 -3.79 -4.51 -9.02
CA THR A 500 -4.54 -5.73 -9.36
C THR A 500 -5.72 -5.94 -8.40
N GLN A 501 -5.54 -5.77 -7.09
CA GLN A 501 -6.62 -5.91 -6.11
C GLN A 501 -7.72 -4.85 -6.28
N LEU A 502 -7.36 -3.60 -6.56
CA LEU A 502 -8.32 -2.53 -6.82
C LEU A 502 -9.16 -2.82 -8.05
N THR A 503 -8.55 -3.34 -9.10
CA THR A 503 -9.27 -3.74 -10.31
C THR A 503 -10.29 -4.86 -10.03
N MET A 504 -9.94 -5.83 -9.18
CA MET A 504 -10.86 -6.89 -8.75
C MET A 504 -12.00 -6.38 -7.86
N ARG A 505 -11.74 -5.35 -7.03
CA ARG A 505 -12.73 -4.80 -6.08
C ARG A 505 -13.76 -3.85 -6.69
N THR A 506 -13.54 -3.30 -7.88
CA THR A 506 -14.50 -2.41 -8.57
C THR A 506 -15.86 -3.06 -8.81
N PHE A 507 -15.87 -4.37 -8.93
CA PHE A 507 -17.07 -5.20 -9.03
C PHE A 507 -18.07 -4.99 -7.87
N HIS A 508 -17.57 -4.81 -6.64
CA HIS A 508 -18.40 -4.72 -5.45
C HIS A 508 -19.08 -3.35 -5.23
N MET A 509 -18.67 -2.31 -5.96
CA MET A 509 -19.26 -0.96 -5.81
C MET A 509 -20.45 -0.67 -6.71
N GLY A 510 -20.76 -1.53 -7.67
CA GLY A 510 -22.03 -1.53 -8.41
C GLY A 510 -22.37 -0.29 -9.24
N GLY A 511 -21.38 0.46 -9.71
CA GLY A 511 -21.61 1.62 -10.60
C GLY A 511 -22.39 2.78 -9.98
N SER A 512 -22.35 2.92 -8.63
CA SER A 512 -22.83 4.13 -7.97
C SER A 512 -22.03 5.34 -8.45
N ALA A 513 -22.68 6.48 -8.68
CA ALA A 513 -22.02 7.73 -9.00
C ALA A 513 -21.15 8.15 -7.81
N GLY A 514 -19.89 7.97 -7.93
CA GLY A 514 -18.84 8.25 -6.97
C GLY A 514 -17.49 8.24 -7.69
N GLN A 515 -16.42 8.53 -7.01
CA GLN A 515 -15.08 8.51 -7.60
C GLN A 515 -14.85 7.19 -8.36
N ASP A 516 -14.73 7.29 -9.67
CA ASP A 516 -14.48 6.12 -10.53
C ASP A 516 -13.04 5.63 -10.29
N ILE A 517 -12.91 4.65 -9.41
CA ILE A 517 -11.63 4.01 -9.04
C ILE A 517 -10.89 3.50 -10.29
N THR A 518 -11.64 3.24 -11.36
CA THR A 518 -11.09 2.72 -12.61
C THR A 518 -10.31 3.76 -13.43
N HIS A 519 -10.46 5.03 -13.16
CA HIS A 519 -9.66 6.09 -13.80
C HIS A 519 -8.24 6.19 -13.23
N GLY A 520 -8.00 5.68 -12.04
CA GLY A 520 -6.70 5.78 -11.38
C GLY A 520 -5.58 5.01 -12.10
N LEU A 521 -5.81 3.76 -12.49
CA LEU A 521 -4.78 2.91 -13.12
C LEU A 521 -4.28 3.46 -14.47
N PRO A 522 -5.13 3.94 -15.40
CA PRO A 522 -4.65 4.59 -16.62
C PRO A 522 -3.78 5.83 -16.35
N ARG A 523 -4.08 6.62 -15.31
CA ARG A 523 -3.25 7.77 -14.93
C ARG A 523 -1.90 7.34 -14.39
N VAL A 524 -1.85 6.30 -13.57
CA VAL A 524 -0.58 5.73 -13.08
C VAL A 524 0.26 5.21 -14.25
N GLN A 525 -0.36 4.52 -15.22
CA GLN A 525 0.33 4.07 -16.43
C GLN A 525 0.86 5.24 -17.28
N GLU A 526 0.07 6.31 -17.43
CA GLU A 526 0.45 7.52 -18.15
C GLU A 526 1.69 8.17 -17.50
N LEU A 527 1.71 8.30 -16.17
CA LEU A 527 2.82 8.88 -15.42
C LEU A 527 4.09 8.04 -15.53
N PHE A 528 4.01 6.72 -15.32
CA PHE A 528 5.19 5.84 -15.43
C PHE A 528 5.69 5.68 -16.88
N GLU A 529 4.82 5.78 -17.88
CA GLU A 529 5.27 5.82 -19.28
C GLU A 529 5.72 7.21 -19.74
N ALA A 530 5.65 8.21 -18.88
CA ALA A 530 5.97 9.61 -19.19
C ALA A 530 5.27 10.08 -20.47
N ARG A 531 4.00 9.72 -20.64
CA ARG A 531 3.20 10.14 -21.80
C ARG A 531 2.77 11.58 -21.65
N ILE A 532 2.60 12.28 -22.77
CA ILE A 532 1.97 13.58 -22.77
C ILE A 532 0.48 13.40 -22.49
N PRO A 533 -0.08 13.98 -21.43
CA PRO A 533 -1.47 13.79 -21.08
C PRO A 533 -2.42 14.39 -22.11
N LYS A 534 -3.63 13.81 -22.21
CA LYS A 534 -4.71 14.40 -23.01
C LYS A 534 -5.25 15.61 -22.27
N GLY A 535 -5.14 16.81 -22.85
CA GLY A 535 -5.53 18.05 -22.17
C GLY A 535 -4.43 18.58 -21.24
N VAL A 536 -3.27 18.85 -21.80
CA VAL A 536 -2.12 19.41 -21.09
C VAL A 536 -2.47 20.75 -20.47
N ALA A 537 -2.18 20.91 -19.18
CA ALA A 537 -2.17 22.21 -18.53
C ALA A 537 -0.81 22.88 -18.75
N PRO A 538 -0.73 24.04 -19.46
CA PRO A 538 0.50 24.76 -19.63
C PRO A 538 1.02 25.27 -18.29
N ILE A 539 2.34 25.27 -18.14
CA ILE A 539 3.07 25.83 -17.01
C ILE A 539 3.87 27.04 -17.47
N SER A 540 4.02 28.04 -16.61
CA SER A 540 4.78 29.25 -16.96
C SER A 540 6.26 28.95 -17.14
N GLU A 541 6.86 29.38 -18.25
CA GLU A 541 8.29 29.24 -18.50
C GLU A 541 9.12 30.35 -17.83
N MET A 542 8.48 31.46 -17.48
CA MET A 542 9.12 32.62 -16.88
C MET A 542 8.31 33.20 -15.74
N GLU A 543 8.94 34.02 -14.92
CA GLU A 543 8.30 34.78 -13.88
C GLU A 543 7.78 36.10 -14.43
N GLY A 544 6.57 36.49 -14.08
CA GLY A 544 5.98 37.71 -14.58
C GLY A 544 4.51 37.87 -14.27
N ARG A 545 3.91 38.95 -14.81
CA ARG A 545 2.48 39.22 -14.65
C ARG A 545 1.66 38.62 -15.76
N ILE A 546 0.44 38.22 -15.43
CA ILE A 546 -0.49 37.64 -16.37
C ILE A 546 -1.40 38.70 -16.98
N ARG A 547 -1.60 38.59 -18.30
CA ARG A 547 -2.68 39.24 -19.02
C ARG A 547 -3.51 38.19 -19.74
N ILE A 548 -4.81 38.23 -19.54
CA ILE A 548 -5.72 37.28 -20.19
C ILE A 548 -6.35 37.96 -21.40
N ASP A 549 -5.97 37.52 -22.61
CA ASP A 549 -6.54 37.94 -23.85
C ASP A 549 -7.68 36.98 -24.24
N ASP A 550 -8.92 37.41 -23.95
CA ASP A 550 -10.12 36.62 -24.25
C ASP A 550 -10.81 37.18 -25.50
N THR A 551 -10.79 36.40 -26.58
CA THR A 551 -11.49 36.75 -27.84
C THR A 551 -12.62 35.74 -28.09
N GLU A 552 -13.66 36.10 -28.85
CA GLU A 552 -14.82 35.22 -29.11
C GLU A 552 -14.46 33.81 -29.62
N LYS A 553 -13.29 33.61 -30.17
CA LYS A 553 -12.85 32.33 -30.78
C LYS A 553 -11.67 31.66 -30.07
N SER A 554 -10.90 32.39 -29.27
CA SER A 554 -9.70 31.85 -28.59
C SER A 554 -9.39 32.61 -27.34
N ARG A 555 -8.99 31.87 -26.32
CA ARG A 555 -8.46 32.41 -25.05
C ARG A 555 -6.97 32.17 -25.00
N LYS A 556 -6.21 33.21 -24.65
CA LYS A 556 -4.75 33.14 -24.48
C LYS A 556 -4.37 33.75 -23.13
N ILE A 557 -3.48 33.10 -22.44
CA ILE A 557 -2.83 33.65 -21.24
C ILE A 557 -1.48 34.14 -21.67
N VAL A 558 -1.23 35.44 -21.56
CA VAL A 558 0.05 36.06 -21.87
C VAL A 558 0.80 36.35 -20.58
N VAL A 559 2.00 35.83 -20.45
CA VAL A 559 2.89 36.12 -19.34
C VAL A 559 3.85 37.22 -19.76
N ILE A 560 3.82 38.34 -19.08
CA ILE A 560 4.67 39.51 -19.30
C ILE A 560 5.79 39.44 -18.24
N PRO A 561 7.04 39.16 -18.64
CA PRO A 561 8.15 39.06 -17.72
C PRO A 561 8.53 40.42 -17.13
N ASP A 562 8.95 40.44 -15.87
CA ASP A 562 9.42 41.63 -15.19
C ASP A 562 10.79 42.09 -15.73
N ASP A 563 11.52 41.20 -16.42
CA ASP A 563 12.86 41.45 -16.99
C ASP A 563 12.83 42.13 -18.38
N GLY A 564 11.66 42.43 -18.96
CA GLY A 564 11.52 43.06 -20.27
C GLY A 564 11.91 42.17 -21.46
N THR A 565 11.94 40.86 -21.29
CA THR A 565 12.07 39.86 -22.36
C THR A 565 10.76 39.69 -23.13
N ASP A 566 10.76 38.95 -24.23
CA ASP A 566 9.57 38.75 -25.07
C ASP A 566 8.42 38.08 -24.30
N GLU A 567 7.19 38.60 -24.54
CA GLU A 567 5.97 38.06 -23.98
C GLU A 567 5.70 36.63 -24.50
N ILE A 568 5.31 35.69 -23.62
CA ILE A 568 4.92 34.34 -24.04
C ILE A 568 3.41 34.16 -23.90
N ALA A 569 2.76 33.79 -25.01
CA ALA A 569 1.32 33.54 -25.08
C ALA A 569 1.02 32.04 -25.09
N TYR A 570 0.25 31.57 -24.10
CA TYR A 570 -0.23 30.19 -23.98
C TYR A 570 -1.66 30.09 -24.49
N PRO A 571 -1.92 29.34 -25.58
CA PRO A 571 -3.30 29.11 -26.02
C PRO A 571 -4.01 28.17 -25.07
N VAL A 572 -5.23 28.54 -24.62
CA VAL A 572 -6.01 27.81 -23.64
C VAL A 572 -7.41 27.50 -24.19
N PRO A 573 -7.95 26.29 -24.02
CA PRO A 573 -9.32 25.98 -24.39
C PRO A 573 -10.33 26.88 -23.66
N MET A 574 -11.37 27.35 -24.35
CA MET A 574 -12.40 28.24 -23.80
C MET A 574 -13.11 27.66 -22.54
N ARG A 575 -13.22 26.32 -22.46
CA ARG A 575 -13.89 25.62 -21.34
C ARG A 575 -12.94 25.28 -20.18
N ALA A 576 -11.64 25.63 -20.29
CA ALA A 576 -10.67 25.34 -19.24
C ALA A 576 -10.90 26.24 -18.01
N GLN A 577 -10.83 25.66 -16.84
CA GLN A 577 -10.87 26.40 -15.60
C GLN A 577 -9.50 27.04 -15.34
N LEU A 578 -9.46 28.35 -15.23
CA LEU A 578 -8.26 29.13 -14.93
C LEU A 578 -7.94 29.00 -13.43
N LEU A 579 -6.67 28.84 -13.11
CA LEU A 579 -6.14 28.88 -11.74
C LEU A 579 -5.57 30.24 -11.37
N VAL A 580 -5.50 31.15 -12.36
CA VAL A 580 -4.88 32.46 -12.28
C VAL A 580 -5.86 33.53 -12.72
N THR A 581 -5.76 34.70 -12.14
CA THR A 581 -6.54 35.88 -12.50
C THR A 581 -5.71 36.89 -13.30
N ASP A 582 -6.37 37.86 -13.93
CA ASP A 582 -5.69 38.92 -14.65
C ASP A 582 -4.88 39.77 -13.67
N ASP A 583 -3.67 40.18 -14.05
CA ASP A 583 -2.66 40.89 -13.24
C ASP A 583 -2.02 40.09 -12.10
N ASP A 584 -2.27 38.78 -11.99
CA ASP A 584 -1.57 37.92 -11.03
C ASP A 584 -0.09 37.76 -11.37
N HIS A 585 0.77 37.70 -10.35
CA HIS A 585 2.19 37.41 -10.52
C HIS A 585 2.46 35.91 -10.41
N VAL A 586 2.96 35.30 -11.48
CA VAL A 586 3.27 33.88 -11.54
C VAL A 586 4.75 33.62 -11.45
N LYS A 587 5.10 32.51 -10.79
CA LYS A 587 6.46 32.00 -10.69
C LYS A 587 6.78 31.01 -11.81
N VAL A 588 8.07 30.82 -12.08
CA VAL A 588 8.54 29.80 -13.03
C VAL A 588 8.00 28.42 -12.65
N GLY A 589 7.34 27.75 -13.59
CA GLY A 589 6.75 26.44 -13.40
C GLY A 589 5.40 26.42 -12.68
N GLN A 590 4.76 27.58 -12.47
CA GLN A 590 3.40 27.64 -11.91
C GLN A 590 2.38 27.21 -12.98
N GLN A 591 1.41 26.39 -12.56
CA GLN A 591 0.34 25.91 -13.41
C GLN A 591 -0.68 27.05 -13.70
N LEU A 592 -1.07 27.23 -14.95
CA LEU A 592 -1.97 28.30 -15.38
C LEU A 592 -3.44 27.89 -15.44
N ILE A 593 -3.71 26.63 -15.77
CA ILE A 593 -5.08 26.06 -15.82
C ILE A 593 -5.17 24.77 -15.03
N GLN A 594 -6.36 24.40 -14.63
CA GLN A 594 -6.59 23.09 -14.02
C GLN A 594 -6.45 21.98 -15.05
N GLY A 595 -5.64 20.95 -14.74
CA GLY A 595 -5.42 19.80 -15.63
C GLY A 595 -4.11 19.08 -15.33
N ALA A 596 -3.80 18.07 -16.12
CA ALA A 596 -2.58 17.29 -15.96
C ALA A 596 -1.36 18.04 -16.56
N ILE A 597 -0.26 18.09 -15.83
CA ILE A 597 0.99 18.71 -16.26
C ILE A 597 1.80 17.69 -17.08
N ASN A 598 2.51 18.20 -18.12
CA ASN A 598 3.43 17.40 -18.90
C ASN A 598 4.77 17.22 -18.15
N PRO A 599 5.18 15.99 -17.75
CA PRO A 599 6.42 15.78 -17.01
C PRO A 599 7.68 16.22 -17.76
N HIS A 600 7.66 16.18 -19.09
CA HIS A 600 8.79 16.61 -19.91
C HIS A 600 9.00 18.12 -19.85
N GLU A 601 7.93 18.91 -19.75
CA GLU A 601 8.01 20.36 -19.57
C GLU A 601 8.53 20.72 -18.18
N VAL A 602 8.07 20.01 -17.14
CA VAL A 602 8.62 20.17 -15.79
C VAL A 602 10.13 19.89 -15.78
N LEU A 603 10.59 18.84 -16.46
CA LEU A 603 12.02 18.55 -16.59
C LEU A 603 12.78 19.67 -17.29
N ARG A 604 12.19 20.24 -18.34
CA ARG A 604 12.82 21.31 -19.12
C ARG A 604 12.94 22.61 -18.34
N ILE A 605 11.89 22.98 -17.59
CA ILE A 605 11.75 24.29 -16.94
C ILE A 605 12.32 24.27 -15.52
N GLN A 606 11.91 23.31 -14.71
CA GLN A 606 12.25 23.26 -13.27
C GLN A 606 13.40 22.30 -12.95
N GLY A 607 13.76 21.41 -13.88
CA GLY A 607 14.86 20.49 -13.73
C GLY A 607 14.50 19.12 -13.10
N PRO A 608 15.50 18.23 -12.92
CA PRO A 608 15.26 16.83 -12.59
C PRO A 608 14.67 16.62 -11.19
N ARG A 609 14.99 17.46 -10.20
CA ARG A 609 14.45 17.33 -8.84
C ARG A 609 12.96 17.61 -8.79
N ALA A 610 12.50 18.65 -9.49
CA ALA A 610 11.09 19.00 -9.54
C ALA A 610 10.25 17.90 -10.20
N VAL A 611 10.76 17.30 -11.30
CA VAL A 611 10.09 16.16 -11.95
C VAL A 611 9.99 14.97 -11.02
N GLN A 612 11.04 14.66 -10.25
CA GLN A 612 11.02 13.57 -9.30
C GLN A 612 9.91 13.76 -8.25
N GLN A 613 9.84 14.94 -7.66
CA GLN A 613 8.80 15.28 -6.67
C GLN A 613 7.40 15.26 -7.30
N HIS A 614 7.25 15.84 -8.49
CA HIS A 614 5.98 15.85 -9.20
C HIS A 614 5.47 14.44 -9.49
N LEU A 615 6.31 13.57 -10.05
CA LEU A 615 5.92 12.18 -10.36
C LEU A 615 5.55 11.39 -9.08
N VAL A 616 6.33 11.54 -8.00
CA VAL A 616 6.04 10.88 -6.73
C VAL A 616 4.71 11.37 -6.16
N SER A 617 4.46 12.68 -6.13
CA SER A 617 3.22 13.25 -5.57
C SER A 617 1.98 12.85 -6.39
N GLU A 618 2.04 12.92 -7.73
CA GLU A 618 0.93 12.54 -8.62
C GLU A 618 0.56 11.05 -8.49
N VAL A 619 1.56 10.17 -8.48
CA VAL A 619 1.31 8.73 -8.29
C VAL A 619 0.73 8.46 -6.90
N GLN A 620 1.25 9.10 -5.86
CA GLN A 620 0.72 8.97 -4.49
C GLN A 620 -0.72 9.47 -4.38
N GLU A 621 -1.05 10.58 -5.02
CA GLU A 621 -2.41 11.13 -5.01
C GLU A 621 -3.42 10.13 -5.57
N VAL A 622 -3.07 9.47 -6.69
CA VAL A 622 -3.92 8.42 -7.27
C VAL A 622 -4.13 7.26 -6.30
N TYR A 623 -3.08 6.75 -5.66
CA TYR A 623 -3.23 5.64 -4.71
C TYR A 623 -3.95 6.06 -3.43
N LYS A 624 -3.69 7.25 -2.91
CA LYS A 624 -4.37 7.81 -1.73
C LYS A 624 -5.86 8.01 -1.94
N SER A 625 -6.26 8.52 -3.12
CA SER A 625 -7.67 8.68 -3.46
C SER A 625 -8.43 7.36 -3.46
N GLN A 626 -7.72 6.24 -3.65
CA GLN A 626 -8.27 4.88 -3.59
C GLN A 626 -8.12 4.21 -2.22
N GLY A 627 -7.60 4.92 -1.22
CA GLY A 627 -7.39 4.42 0.13
C GLY A 627 -6.26 3.39 0.25
N VAL A 628 -5.33 3.38 -0.72
CA VAL A 628 -4.15 2.50 -0.71
C VAL A 628 -2.95 3.25 -0.16
N SER A 629 -2.27 2.61 0.79
CA SER A 629 -1.06 3.12 1.43
C SER A 629 0.17 2.46 0.79
N ILE A 630 1.04 3.25 0.18
CA ILE A 630 2.32 2.83 -0.38
C ILE A 630 3.37 3.81 0.08
N HIS A 631 4.54 3.33 0.52
CA HIS A 631 5.63 4.20 0.93
C HIS A 631 6.30 4.86 -0.28
N ASP A 632 6.62 6.16 -0.20
CA ASP A 632 7.21 6.95 -1.29
C ASP A 632 8.50 6.36 -1.84
N LYS A 633 9.33 5.70 -0.99
CA LYS A 633 10.60 5.11 -1.42
C LYS A 633 10.46 4.12 -2.59
N HIS A 634 9.32 3.42 -2.68
CA HIS A 634 9.08 2.47 -3.78
C HIS A 634 8.88 3.20 -5.11
N ILE A 635 8.12 4.31 -5.08
CA ILE A 635 7.91 5.14 -6.25
C ILE A 635 9.21 5.86 -6.63
N GLU A 636 9.97 6.36 -5.65
CA GLU A 636 11.27 7.01 -5.87
C GLU A 636 12.27 6.11 -6.59
N ILE A 637 12.31 4.81 -6.29
CA ILE A 637 13.17 3.83 -6.97
C ILE A 637 12.84 3.75 -8.46
N ILE A 638 11.55 3.68 -8.80
CA ILE A 638 11.11 3.64 -10.21
C ILE A 638 11.43 4.95 -10.93
N VAL A 639 11.11 6.09 -10.31
CA VAL A 639 11.39 7.42 -10.87
C VAL A 639 12.89 7.65 -11.06
N ARG A 640 13.74 7.14 -10.16
CA ARG A 640 15.19 7.16 -10.32
C ARG A 640 15.62 6.42 -11.60
N GLN A 641 15.04 5.25 -11.88
CA GLN A 641 15.34 4.49 -13.09
C GLN A 641 14.85 5.20 -14.36
N MET A 642 13.75 5.93 -14.31
CA MET A 642 13.24 6.73 -15.44
C MET A 642 14.17 7.90 -15.79
N LEU A 643 14.95 8.43 -14.84
CA LEU A 643 15.89 9.55 -14.99
C LEU A 643 17.37 9.12 -15.01
N LYS A 644 17.64 7.82 -15.17
CA LYS A 644 18.99 7.26 -15.14
C LYS A 644 19.86 7.69 -16.31
N ARG A 645 19.27 8.12 -17.43
CA ARG A 645 19.96 8.39 -18.68
C ARG A 645 20.14 9.88 -18.98
N VAL A 646 21.28 10.17 -19.63
CA VAL A 646 21.66 11.51 -20.13
C VAL A 646 21.88 11.40 -21.63
N ASN A 647 21.30 12.33 -22.38
CA ASN A 647 21.56 12.49 -23.81
C ASN A 647 22.73 13.43 -23.98
N ILE A 648 23.75 13.02 -24.77
CA ILE A 648 24.94 13.80 -25.05
C ILE A 648 24.59 14.83 -26.09
N LEU A 649 24.85 16.09 -25.81
CA LEU A 649 24.69 17.21 -26.77
C LEU A 649 26.02 17.52 -27.49
N GLU A 650 27.11 17.64 -26.72
CA GLU A 650 28.44 17.91 -27.20
C GLU A 650 29.42 16.90 -26.60
N SER A 651 30.29 16.33 -27.43
CA SER A 651 31.24 15.31 -26.99
C SER A 651 32.41 15.83 -26.17
N GLY A 652 32.78 17.12 -26.35
CA GLY A 652 34.06 17.63 -25.83
C GLY A 652 35.24 16.74 -26.24
N ASP A 653 36.18 16.53 -25.34
CA ASP A 653 37.32 15.63 -25.51
C ASP A 653 37.07 14.19 -25.06
N THR A 654 35.79 13.80 -24.95
CA THR A 654 35.39 12.45 -24.52
C THR A 654 35.18 11.52 -25.72
N GLU A 655 35.20 10.21 -25.48
CA GLU A 655 34.88 9.14 -26.47
C GLU A 655 33.37 9.03 -26.75
N LEU A 656 32.51 9.87 -26.14
CA LEU A 656 31.07 9.82 -26.25
C LEU A 656 30.61 10.48 -27.56
N LEU A 657 29.59 9.93 -28.20
CA LEU A 657 29.03 10.45 -29.42
C LEU A 657 27.86 11.42 -29.15
N PRO A 658 27.73 12.52 -29.89
CA PRO A 658 26.56 13.38 -29.83
C PRO A 658 25.28 12.60 -30.16
N GLY A 659 24.23 12.77 -29.34
CA GLY A 659 22.97 12.04 -29.49
C GLY A 659 22.95 10.65 -28.81
N GLU A 660 24.07 10.17 -28.29
CA GLU A 660 24.12 8.92 -27.55
C GLU A 660 23.45 9.06 -26.16
N MET A 661 22.72 8.04 -25.75
CA MET A 661 22.12 7.97 -24.40
C MET A 661 23.00 7.14 -23.48
N VAL A 662 23.65 7.78 -22.52
CA VAL A 662 24.59 7.16 -21.57
C VAL A 662 24.00 7.20 -20.17
N GLU A 663 24.35 6.22 -19.34
CA GLU A 663 24.00 6.23 -17.91
C GLU A 663 24.72 7.36 -17.17
N ARG A 664 23.98 8.07 -16.33
CA ARG A 664 24.48 9.23 -15.58
C ARG A 664 25.78 8.93 -14.78
N PRO A 665 25.90 7.83 -14.01
CA PRO A 665 27.13 7.53 -13.29
C PRO A 665 28.33 7.30 -14.21
N LYS A 666 28.13 6.72 -15.39
CA LYS A 666 29.17 6.50 -16.41
C LYS A 666 29.59 7.83 -17.04
N PHE A 667 28.63 8.69 -17.39
CA PHE A 667 28.87 10.03 -17.91
C PHE A 667 29.66 10.91 -16.93
N GLU A 668 29.26 10.96 -15.65
CA GLU A 668 29.95 11.71 -14.62
C GLU A 668 31.38 11.19 -14.39
N ARG A 669 31.61 9.87 -14.47
CA ARG A 669 32.94 9.25 -14.32
C ARG A 669 33.86 9.63 -15.47
N ILE A 670 33.36 9.57 -16.71
CA ILE A 670 34.14 9.93 -17.89
C ILE A 670 34.50 11.42 -17.82
N ASN A 671 33.55 12.29 -17.51
CA ASN A 671 33.80 13.71 -17.36
C ASN A 671 34.82 14.04 -16.25
N ARG A 672 34.74 13.38 -15.09
CA ARG A 672 35.74 13.55 -14.01
C ARG A 672 37.14 13.18 -14.48
N ARG A 673 37.28 12.08 -15.24
CA ARG A 673 38.56 11.65 -15.79
C ARG A 673 39.11 12.70 -16.76
N VAL A 674 38.31 13.15 -17.71
CA VAL A 674 38.71 14.16 -18.70
C VAL A 674 39.06 15.50 -18.04
N VAL A 675 38.30 15.96 -17.08
CA VAL A 675 38.63 17.18 -16.31
C VAL A 675 39.93 17.00 -15.51
N SER A 676 40.20 15.82 -14.92
CA SER A 676 41.48 15.57 -14.25
C SER A 676 42.69 15.55 -15.19
N GLU A 677 42.47 15.22 -16.45
CA GLU A 677 43.46 15.25 -17.56
C GLU A 677 43.56 16.64 -18.19
N GLY A 678 42.76 17.62 -17.79
CA GLY A 678 42.80 19.01 -18.29
C GLY A 678 42.00 19.23 -19.59
N GLY A 679 41.22 18.27 -20.06
CA GLY A 679 40.38 18.33 -21.23
C GLY A 679 39.00 18.96 -20.99
N GLN A 680 38.25 19.21 -22.07
CA GLN A 680 36.89 19.70 -22.01
C GLN A 680 35.90 18.56 -21.79
N PRO A 681 35.03 18.64 -20.73
CA PRO A 681 34.03 17.61 -20.46
C PRO A 681 32.91 17.63 -21.50
N ALA A 682 32.28 16.49 -21.73
CA ALA A 682 31.07 16.39 -22.54
C ALA A 682 29.89 17.11 -21.88
N ALA A 683 29.09 17.81 -22.70
CA ALA A 683 27.82 18.39 -22.27
C ALA A 683 26.67 17.42 -22.54
N GLY A 684 25.80 17.22 -21.55
CA GLY A 684 24.65 16.30 -21.64
C GLY A 684 23.44 16.83 -20.92
N ARG A 685 22.26 16.45 -21.40
CA ARG A 685 20.97 16.82 -20.83
C ARG A 685 20.28 15.57 -20.26
N PRO A 686 19.77 15.59 -19.00
CA PRO A 686 19.00 14.50 -18.46
C PRO A 686 17.71 14.28 -19.27
N VAL A 687 17.38 13.02 -19.52
CA VAL A 687 16.18 12.63 -20.27
C VAL A 687 15.25 11.83 -19.38
N LEU A 688 13.96 12.13 -19.43
CA LEU A 688 12.92 11.35 -18.80
C LEU A 688 12.46 10.26 -19.77
N LEU A 689 12.66 9.00 -19.40
CA LEU A 689 12.23 7.84 -20.18
C LEU A 689 11.03 7.19 -19.50
N GLY A 690 10.04 6.79 -20.29
CA GLY A 690 8.99 5.89 -19.80
C GLY A 690 9.57 4.52 -19.42
N ILE A 691 8.90 3.80 -18.52
CA ILE A 691 9.39 2.50 -18.00
C ILE A 691 9.67 1.49 -19.11
N THR A 692 8.84 1.43 -20.14
CA THR A 692 9.05 0.54 -21.30
C THR A 692 10.34 0.88 -22.05
N LYS A 693 10.58 2.16 -22.34
CA LYS A 693 11.80 2.61 -23.01
C LYS A 693 13.03 2.42 -22.11
N ALA A 694 12.90 2.69 -20.82
CA ALA A 694 13.97 2.51 -19.84
C ALA A 694 14.38 1.02 -19.73
N SER A 695 13.44 0.09 -19.77
CA SER A 695 13.71 -1.36 -19.75
C SER A 695 14.44 -1.86 -21.00
N LEU A 696 14.15 -1.29 -22.18
CA LEU A 696 14.83 -1.63 -23.43
C LEU A 696 16.20 -0.96 -23.56
N ALA A 697 16.38 0.19 -22.91
CA ALA A 697 17.64 0.94 -22.94
C ALA A 697 18.66 0.48 -21.88
N THR A 698 18.45 -0.65 -21.20
CA THR A 698 19.38 -1.19 -20.19
C THR A 698 20.72 -1.62 -20.82
N GLU A 699 21.81 -1.65 -20.00
CA GLU A 699 23.12 -2.16 -20.44
C GLU A 699 23.10 -3.67 -20.68
N SER A 700 22.24 -4.42 -19.96
CA SER A 700 22.06 -5.85 -20.14
C SER A 700 21.16 -6.13 -21.35
N TRP A 701 21.78 -6.60 -22.44
CA TRP A 701 21.04 -6.98 -23.64
C TRP A 701 20.22 -8.26 -23.44
N LEU A 702 20.64 -9.18 -22.57
CA LEU A 702 19.86 -10.38 -22.21
C LEU A 702 18.53 -10.00 -21.53
N SER A 703 18.57 -9.07 -20.59
CA SER A 703 17.37 -8.55 -19.94
C SER A 703 16.44 -7.86 -20.92
N ALA A 704 16.96 -6.98 -21.77
CA ALA A 704 16.18 -6.28 -22.78
C ALA A 704 15.53 -7.26 -23.78
N ALA A 705 16.27 -8.23 -24.29
CA ALA A 705 15.78 -9.24 -25.23
C ALA A 705 14.66 -10.12 -24.63
N SER A 706 14.74 -10.44 -23.34
CA SER A 706 13.71 -11.23 -22.65
C SER A 706 12.43 -10.44 -22.36
N PHE A 707 12.46 -9.11 -22.48
CA PHE A 707 11.32 -8.24 -22.21
C PHE A 707 10.43 -8.07 -23.44
N GLN A 708 10.91 -7.40 -24.47
CA GLN A 708 10.21 -7.13 -25.74
C GLN A 708 11.19 -6.97 -26.89
N GLU A 709 10.68 -7.01 -28.12
CA GLU A 709 11.46 -6.76 -29.34
C GLU A 709 12.73 -7.64 -29.45
N THR A 710 12.63 -8.91 -29.10
CA THR A 710 13.75 -9.86 -28.97
C THR A 710 14.67 -9.86 -30.18
N THR A 711 14.12 -9.94 -31.38
CA THR A 711 14.89 -9.99 -32.64
C THR A 711 15.70 -8.72 -32.86
N ARG A 712 15.08 -7.55 -32.65
CA ARG A 712 15.73 -6.25 -32.82
C ARG A 712 16.89 -6.08 -31.84
N VAL A 713 16.64 -6.36 -30.55
CA VAL A 713 17.66 -6.23 -29.49
C VAL A 713 18.83 -7.16 -29.75
N LEU A 714 18.59 -8.44 -30.09
CA LEU A 714 19.67 -9.40 -30.39
C LEU A 714 20.49 -8.96 -31.61
N THR A 715 19.83 -8.49 -32.67
CA THR A 715 20.50 -8.07 -33.89
C THR A 715 21.41 -6.86 -33.67
N GLU A 716 20.89 -5.81 -33.00
CA GLU A 716 21.64 -4.58 -32.70
C GLU A 716 22.87 -4.89 -31.82
N ASN A 717 22.69 -5.70 -30.77
CA ASN A 717 23.79 -6.02 -29.86
C ASN A 717 24.82 -6.98 -30.48
N ALA A 718 24.40 -7.88 -31.39
CA ALA A 718 25.31 -8.74 -32.14
C ALA A 718 26.16 -7.92 -33.11
N ILE A 719 25.60 -6.93 -33.83
CA ILE A 719 26.34 -6.03 -34.72
C ILE A 719 27.40 -5.24 -33.94
N HIS A 720 27.07 -4.77 -32.74
CA HIS A 720 27.99 -4.02 -31.88
C HIS A 720 28.94 -4.89 -31.02
N GLY A 721 28.85 -6.20 -31.09
CA GLY A 721 29.68 -7.13 -30.31
C GLY A 721 29.64 -6.90 -28.79
N LYS A 722 28.47 -6.48 -28.25
CA LYS A 722 28.33 -6.15 -26.82
C LYS A 722 28.37 -7.38 -25.94
N SER A 723 29.09 -7.30 -24.83
CA SER A 723 29.07 -8.28 -23.74
C SER A 723 28.13 -7.85 -22.62
N ASP A 724 27.43 -8.80 -21.98
CA ASP A 724 26.54 -8.54 -20.86
C ASP A 724 27.30 -8.64 -19.53
N PRO A 725 27.25 -7.62 -18.65
CA PRO A 725 27.98 -7.62 -17.38
C PRO A 725 27.34 -8.52 -16.31
N LEU A 726 26.15 -9.08 -16.52
CA LEU A 726 25.41 -9.99 -15.61
C LEU A 726 25.22 -9.41 -14.19
N LEU A 727 24.91 -8.14 -14.10
CA LEU A 727 24.76 -7.42 -12.83
C LEU A 727 23.35 -7.50 -12.23
N GLY A 728 22.32 -7.73 -13.05
CA GLY A 728 20.93 -7.82 -12.59
C GLY A 728 20.52 -9.25 -12.22
N LEU A 729 19.24 -9.40 -11.88
CA LEU A 729 18.68 -10.69 -11.46
C LEU A 729 18.34 -11.58 -12.66
N LYS A 730 17.66 -11.02 -13.66
CA LYS A 730 17.03 -11.75 -14.76
C LYS A 730 18.04 -12.45 -15.66
N GLU A 731 19.12 -11.79 -16.01
CA GLU A 731 20.19 -12.36 -16.84
C GLU A 731 20.89 -13.55 -16.13
N ASN A 732 21.07 -13.48 -14.82
CA ASN A 732 21.65 -14.59 -14.05
C ASN A 732 20.67 -15.77 -13.97
N VAL A 733 19.37 -15.51 -13.82
CA VAL A 733 18.33 -16.55 -13.85
C VAL A 733 18.27 -17.25 -15.22
N ILE A 734 18.36 -16.49 -16.32
CA ILE A 734 18.34 -17.04 -17.68
C ILE A 734 19.52 -17.99 -17.90
N ILE A 735 20.70 -17.64 -17.39
CA ILE A 735 21.93 -18.45 -17.56
C ILE A 735 21.99 -19.60 -16.53
N GLY A 736 21.14 -19.61 -15.50
CA GLY A 736 21.12 -20.61 -14.43
C GLY A 736 22.19 -20.37 -13.35
N LYS A 737 22.69 -19.13 -13.21
CA LYS A 737 23.59 -18.74 -12.13
C LYS A 737 22.81 -18.24 -10.92
N LEU A 738 23.45 -18.31 -9.74
CA LEU A 738 22.91 -17.68 -8.53
C LEU A 738 22.76 -16.17 -8.75
N ILE A 739 21.62 -15.64 -8.30
CA ILE A 739 21.34 -14.19 -8.42
C ILE A 739 22.26 -13.39 -7.48
N PRO A 740 22.68 -12.19 -7.88
CA PRO A 740 23.51 -11.32 -7.05
C PRO A 740 22.71 -10.58 -5.96
N ALA A 741 21.75 -11.25 -5.34
CA ALA A 741 20.88 -10.71 -4.32
C ALA A 741 20.49 -11.78 -3.29
N GLY A 742 20.09 -11.36 -2.09
CA GLY A 742 19.72 -12.25 -1.00
C GLY A 742 20.85 -13.18 -0.62
N THR A 743 20.56 -14.48 -0.49
CA THR A 743 21.55 -15.51 -0.14
C THR A 743 22.51 -15.87 -1.27
N GLY A 744 22.25 -15.42 -2.50
CA GLY A 744 23.12 -15.62 -3.65
C GLY A 744 24.36 -14.74 -3.72
N ILE A 745 24.53 -13.76 -2.80
CA ILE A 745 25.71 -12.90 -2.75
C ILE A 745 26.94 -13.66 -2.23
N PRO A 746 28.17 -13.25 -2.60
CA PRO A 746 29.40 -13.97 -2.23
C PRO A 746 29.58 -14.17 -0.72
N GLN A 747 29.06 -13.26 0.09
CA GLN A 747 29.16 -13.32 1.55
C GLN A 747 28.54 -14.60 2.15
N TYR A 748 27.43 -15.09 1.57
CA TYR A 748 26.73 -16.28 2.07
C TYR A 748 27.23 -17.59 1.43
N ARG A 749 28.00 -17.55 0.34
CA ARG A 749 28.50 -18.76 -0.35
C ARG A 749 29.42 -19.64 0.49
N ASN A 750 30.11 -19.03 1.45
CA ASN A 750 31.09 -19.73 2.32
C ASN A 750 30.45 -20.21 3.65
N ILE A 751 29.16 -19.94 3.87
CA ILE A 751 28.46 -20.38 5.08
C ILE A 751 27.96 -21.82 4.86
N ARG A 752 28.38 -22.73 5.75
CA ARG A 752 27.84 -24.09 5.81
C ARG A 752 26.76 -24.15 6.87
N VAL A 753 25.65 -24.76 6.52
CA VAL A 753 24.52 -24.99 7.43
C VAL A 753 24.65 -26.38 8.02
N GLU A 754 24.76 -26.45 9.34
CA GLU A 754 24.76 -27.72 10.07
C GLU A 754 23.51 -27.75 10.98
N PRO A 755 22.76 -28.86 11.01
CA PRO A 755 21.65 -29.00 11.94
C PRO A 755 22.18 -29.04 13.39
N THR A 756 21.44 -28.42 14.32
CA THR A 756 21.75 -28.50 15.75
C THR A 756 21.65 -29.97 16.24
N GLU A 757 22.31 -30.31 17.34
CA GLU A 757 22.26 -31.67 17.89
C GLU A 757 20.83 -32.07 18.27
N GLU A 758 19.99 -31.15 18.74
CA GLU A 758 18.59 -31.38 19.00
C GLU A 758 17.80 -31.67 17.73
N ALA A 759 18.07 -30.97 16.64
CA ALA A 759 17.46 -31.22 15.34
C ALA A 759 17.92 -32.58 14.75
N LYS A 760 19.20 -32.96 14.94
CA LYS A 760 19.70 -34.29 14.60
C LYS A 760 18.97 -35.35 15.41
N ALA A 761 18.86 -35.16 16.72
CA ALA A 761 18.20 -36.11 17.61
C ALA A 761 16.71 -36.29 17.25
N SER A 762 16.01 -35.19 16.91
CA SER A 762 14.62 -35.27 16.44
C SER A 762 14.46 -35.95 15.07
N MET A 763 15.40 -35.76 14.14
CA MET A 763 15.44 -36.49 12.87
C MET A 763 15.66 -37.99 13.07
N TYR A 764 16.52 -38.37 14.00
CA TYR A 764 16.78 -39.78 14.30
C TYR A 764 15.69 -40.42 15.18
N SER A 765 14.95 -39.65 15.98
CA SER A 765 13.85 -40.18 16.78
C SER A 765 12.57 -40.47 15.98
N VAL A 766 12.41 -39.85 14.80
CA VAL A 766 11.31 -40.13 13.88
C VAL A 766 11.58 -41.38 13.01
N SER A 767 12.83 -41.81 12.89
CA SER A 767 13.20 -43.06 12.20
C SER A 767 13.12 -44.29 13.12
N GLY A 768 12.02 -44.44 13.86
CA GLY A 768 11.63 -45.69 14.51
C GLY A 768 11.09 -46.70 13.49
N TYR A 769 11.78 -46.86 12.35
CA TYR A 769 11.65 -48.04 11.53
C TYR A 769 12.74 -49.02 11.99
N GLU A 770 12.33 -50.16 12.47
CA GLU A 770 13.16 -51.37 12.72
C GLU A 770 14.16 -51.50 11.59
N GLU A 771 15.46 -51.69 11.95
CA GLU A 771 16.48 -52.11 11.00
C GLU A 771 15.96 -53.37 10.28
N PRO A 772 15.88 -53.37 8.92
CA PRO A 772 15.75 -54.62 8.21
C PRO A 772 17.07 -55.39 8.40
N SER A 773 16.96 -56.54 9.09
CA SER A 773 18.02 -57.55 9.20
C SER A 773 18.85 -57.63 7.92
N GLU A 774 20.17 -57.69 8.10
CA GLU A 774 21.23 -57.98 7.15
C GLU A 774 20.73 -58.64 5.84
N TYR A 775 20.57 -57.85 4.80
CA TYR A 775 20.64 -58.36 3.44
C TYR A 775 22.05 -58.05 2.90
N THR A 776 22.84 -59.11 2.88
CA THR A 776 24.10 -59.20 2.14
C THR A 776 23.89 -58.75 0.70
N PHE A 777 24.47 -57.64 0.31
CA PHE A 777 24.55 -57.28 -1.11
C PHE A 777 25.52 -58.23 -1.81
N GLY A 778 24.94 -59.16 -2.54
CA GLY A 778 25.68 -59.93 -3.54
C GLY A 778 26.19 -58.99 -4.64
N GLN A 779 27.45 -59.11 -4.99
CA GLN A 779 28.01 -58.51 -6.20
C GLN A 779 27.21 -58.94 -7.43
N GLY A 780 26.37 -58.06 -7.97
CA GLY A 780 25.74 -58.18 -9.26
C GLY A 780 26.10 -56.96 -10.08
N SER A 781 26.81 -57.16 -11.16
CA SER A 781 27.11 -56.19 -12.22
C SER A 781 25.82 -55.57 -12.75
N GLY A 782 25.51 -54.34 -12.34
CA GLY A 782 24.36 -53.58 -12.86
C GLY A 782 24.69 -52.96 -14.21
N GLU A 783 24.24 -53.57 -15.28
CA GLU A 783 24.04 -52.86 -16.55
C GLU A 783 22.89 -51.86 -16.39
N ALA A 784 23.14 -50.60 -16.75
CA ALA A 784 22.13 -49.58 -16.84
C ALA A 784 21.13 -49.92 -17.95
N VAL A 785 19.86 -50.10 -17.59
CA VAL A 785 18.76 -50.31 -18.55
C VAL A 785 18.47 -48.98 -19.25
N PRO A 786 18.49 -48.92 -20.59
CA PRO A 786 18.16 -47.72 -21.34
C PRO A 786 16.69 -47.33 -21.14
N LEU A 787 16.40 -46.02 -21.05
CA LEU A 787 15.08 -45.39 -20.84
C LEU A 787 14.06 -45.66 -22.00
N GLU A 788 14.44 -46.41 -23.02
CA GLU A 788 13.62 -46.71 -24.21
C GLU A 788 12.67 -47.91 -24.02
N GLU A 789 12.70 -48.62 -22.89
CA GLU A 789 11.82 -49.77 -22.64
C GLU A 789 10.66 -49.51 -21.67
N TYR A 790 10.36 -48.26 -21.32
CA TYR A 790 9.13 -47.97 -20.59
C TYR A 790 8.00 -47.63 -21.58
N ASP A 791 7.16 -48.61 -21.80
CA ASP A 791 5.88 -48.49 -22.55
C ASP A 791 4.88 -47.65 -21.72
N PHE A 792 4.73 -46.37 -22.10
CA PHE A 792 3.63 -45.52 -21.60
C PHE A 792 2.37 -45.89 -22.39
N GLY A 793 1.58 -46.81 -21.86
CA GLY A 793 0.28 -47.14 -22.40
C GLY A 793 -0.58 -45.91 -22.69
N PRO A 794 -1.45 -45.92 -23.69
CA PRO A 794 -2.14 -44.76 -24.19
C PRO A 794 -3.20 -44.26 -23.21
N TYR A 795 -3.04 -43.02 -22.73
CA TYR A 795 -4.13 -42.28 -22.11
C TYR A 795 -5.12 -41.85 -23.19
N ASN A 796 -6.22 -42.61 -23.30
CA ASN A 796 -7.37 -42.20 -24.08
C ASN A 796 -8.36 -41.39 -23.19
N ARG A 797 -8.64 -40.19 -23.67
CA ARG A 797 -9.76 -39.24 -23.40
C ARG A 797 -9.84 -38.55 -22.08
#